data_ce04e64792db19fbb14cac2124156910
#
_entry.id   ce04e64792db19fbb14cac2124156910
#
_cell.length_a   1.000
_cell.length_b   1.000
_cell.length_c   1.000
_cell.angle_alpha   90.00
_cell.angle_beta   90.00
_cell.angle_gamma   90.00
#
_symmetry.space_group_name_H-M   'P 1'
#
loop_
_entity.id
_entity.type
_entity.pdbx_description
1 polymer ?
#
loop_
_entity_poly.entity_id
_entity_poly.type
_entity_poly.pdbx_seq_one_letter_code
_entity_poly.pdbx_strand_id
1 'polypeptide(L)'
;MRSKQILKIALFSLLVWLVACGGKEISLSTANISGARLTKDEAGAATTTTFGPDDTFYLIVDLANAPDDTKVKATWTAVAVTGADPNTVLDDVELTSGSNTLTFDLDNANPWPAGDYQVELFLNGASERTLTFRVSGGLGQAAPEATTEPAAETAVASGISSLEAAKSAIIQIEAEGTFVDPEVGTLYNAAGRGSGFIIDPSGIAVTNNHVVTGAALLKVWVGGESQPRNARILGVSECADLAVIDIEGDGFPYLDWYTGSVDVGLDVYAAGFPLGDPEYTLTRGIVSKARTSGETSWASVDDVIEHDATINPGNSGGPLLTSDGKIVAINYAGSDSTNQYFAIAQAQALPVVEQLRQGSDFLSIGVNGTAVNDGESLSGIWVSSVKSGSPADKAGVESGDIITGLENLVLATDGTMSDYCDILRTHNAGDTLAIEVLRFNTEEVLEGQLNGDPLVQSFSFAQTLQDEASNNDSASTGTSDTTYADYMAITDDSGAMTLEVPVAWGEVDGSAWNLDGTDIGLSVTAAPNINDFLNSWTTPGVFFAATDQFDLSVDELLNNFEFSADCTSAGDRTDYSDSVYTGKYDVWLTCGGTDTLLVVMVAEPADQSYSALIMVQVVSDADLDALDHILNSFIVNTGS
;
A
#
# COMPACT_ATOMS: atom_id res chain seq x y z
N MET A 1 19.89 25.55 11.39
CA MET A 1 20.39 26.60 10.47
C MET A 1 21.62 26.23 9.63
N ARG A 2 22.37 25.18 9.89
CA ARG A 2 23.55 24.78 9.06
C ARG A 2 23.27 23.68 8.04
N SER A 3 22.24 22.86 8.21
CA SER A 3 21.92 21.76 7.27
C SER A 3 21.17 22.23 6.02
N LYS A 4 20.22 23.15 6.15
CA LYS A 4 19.45 23.67 4.97
C LYS A 4 20.29 24.51 4.00
N GLN A 5 21.41 25.10 4.43
CA GLN A 5 22.33 25.80 3.54
C GLN A 5 23.25 24.86 2.75
N ILE A 6 23.58 23.70 3.30
CA ILE A 6 24.41 22.69 2.60
C ILE A 6 23.60 22.03 1.50
N LEU A 7 22.31 21.77 1.72
CA LEU A 7 21.44 21.18 0.69
C LEU A 7 21.19 22.11 -0.49
N LYS A 8 21.05 23.44 -0.25
CA LYS A 8 20.90 24.42 -1.35
C LYS A 8 22.18 24.60 -2.17
N ILE A 9 23.35 24.46 -1.56
CA ILE A 9 24.64 24.54 -2.26
C ILE A 9 24.90 23.24 -3.06
N ALA A 10 24.48 22.08 -2.55
CA ALA A 10 24.58 20.81 -3.27
C ALA A 10 23.65 20.76 -4.50
N LEU A 11 22.42 21.28 -4.40
CA LEU A 11 21.51 21.36 -5.54
C LEU A 11 22.00 22.34 -6.63
N PHE A 12 22.60 23.46 -6.23
CA PHE A 12 23.14 24.43 -7.18
C PHE A 12 24.45 23.98 -7.85
N SER A 13 25.30 23.20 -7.16
CA SER A 13 26.49 22.59 -7.76
C SER A 13 26.17 21.40 -8.68
N LEU A 14 25.05 20.67 -8.46
CA LEU A 14 24.61 19.61 -9.39
C LEU A 14 24.06 20.20 -10.70
N LEU A 15 23.37 21.35 -10.66
CA LEU A 15 22.89 22.02 -11.88
C LEU A 15 24.02 22.61 -12.74
N VAL A 16 25.15 22.97 -12.14
CA VAL A 16 26.31 23.56 -12.87
C VAL A 16 27.17 22.46 -13.55
N TRP A 17 27.12 21.22 -13.10
CA TRP A 17 27.85 20.10 -13.73
C TRP A 17 27.08 19.45 -14.88
N LEU A 18 25.75 19.67 -15.02
CA LEU A 18 24.95 19.18 -16.15
C LEU A 18 25.08 20.01 -17.43
N VAL A 19 25.72 21.21 -17.36
CA VAL A 19 25.90 22.08 -18.53
C VAL A 19 27.26 21.83 -19.25
N ALA A 20 28.15 20.97 -18.70
CA ALA A 20 29.49 20.73 -19.24
C ALA A 20 29.69 19.45 -20.08
N CYS A 21 28.64 18.62 -20.27
CA CYS A 21 28.69 17.47 -21.18
C CYS A 21 27.51 17.53 -22.16
N GLY A 22 27.86 17.96 -23.38
CA GLY A 22 27.16 17.86 -24.67
C GLY A 22 25.64 17.62 -24.66
N GLY A 23 24.91 18.64 -25.05
CA GLY A 23 23.45 18.74 -25.22
C GLY A 23 22.68 17.47 -25.54
N LYS A 24 22.06 16.88 -24.56
CA LYS A 24 20.78 16.19 -24.68
C LYS A 24 19.80 17.01 -23.87
N GLU A 25 18.91 17.69 -24.54
CA GLU A 25 17.71 18.25 -23.90
C GLU A 25 16.92 17.08 -23.33
N ILE A 26 16.79 17.03 -22.01
CA ILE A 26 15.83 16.12 -21.37
C ILE A 26 14.45 16.77 -21.59
N SER A 27 13.83 16.44 -22.71
CA SER A 27 12.42 16.70 -22.95
C SER A 27 11.64 15.73 -22.05
N LEU A 28 10.94 16.24 -21.04
CA LEU A 28 9.90 15.49 -20.33
C LEU A 28 8.72 15.36 -21.30
N SER A 29 8.78 14.35 -22.17
CA SER A 29 7.71 14.02 -23.09
C SER A 29 6.62 13.29 -22.28
N THR A 30 5.39 13.79 -22.34
CA THR A 30 4.18 13.11 -21.83
C THR A 30 3.66 12.06 -22.83
N ALA A 31 4.39 11.84 -23.94
CA ALA A 31 4.04 10.88 -24.97
C ALA A 31 3.98 9.46 -24.39
N ASN A 32 2.94 8.72 -24.75
CA ASN A 32 2.83 7.29 -24.44
C ASN A 32 2.26 6.50 -25.63
N ILE A 33 2.54 5.19 -25.67
CA ILE A 33 1.93 4.25 -26.60
C ILE A 33 0.64 3.72 -25.93
N SER A 34 -0.50 4.32 -26.28
CA SER A 34 -1.81 3.95 -25.71
C SER A 34 -2.33 2.60 -26.24
N GLY A 35 -1.87 2.17 -27.42
CA GLY A 35 -2.21 0.88 -28.02
C GLY A 35 -1.16 0.42 -29.02
N ALA A 36 -0.96 -0.91 -29.12
CA ALA A 36 -0.19 -1.52 -30.19
C ALA A 36 -0.78 -2.90 -30.51
N ARG A 37 -0.95 -3.20 -31.80
CA ARG A 37 -1.54 -4.46 -32.26
C ARG A 37 -0.98 -4.89 -33.61
N LEU A 38 -0.87 -6.20 -33.79
CA LEU A 38 -0.48 -6.81 -35.05
C LEU A 38 -1.72 -7.20 -35.87
N THR A 39 -1.67 -6.97 -37.17
CA THR A 39 -2.79 -7.25 -38.10
C THR A 39 -2.27 -7.77 -39.45
N LYS A 40 -3.18 -8.39 -40.27
CA LYS A 40 -2.86 -8.83 -41.63
C LYS A 40 -3.23 -7.78 -42.69
N ASP A 41 -3.78 -6.66 -42.27
CA ASP A 41 -4.20 -5.58 -43.17
C ASP A 41 -3.80 -4.22 -42.60
N GLU A 42 -3.49 -3.27 -43.47
CA GLU A 42 -3.07 -1.91 -43.14
C GLU A 42 -4.14 -1.12 -42.37
N ALA A 43 -5.42 -1.47 -42.53
CA ALA A 43 -6.52 -0.81 -41.83
C ALA A 43 -6.65 -1.23 -40.36
N GLY A 44 -5.95 -2.29 -39.95
CA GLY A 44 -5.91 -2.75 -38.57
C GLY A 44 -7.22 -3.38 -38.09
N ALA A 45 -8.05 -3.90 -39.00
CA ALA A 45 -9.42 -4.36 -38.71
C ALA A 45 -9.48 -5.68 -37.94
N ALA A 46 -8.48 -6.55 -38.10
CA ALA A 46 -8.45 -7.86 -37.47
C ALA A 46 -7.08 -8.10 -36.81
N THR A 47 -7.05 -8.04 -35.51
CA THR A 47 -5.83 -8.34 -34.72
C THR A 47 -5.49 -9.82 -34.81
N THR A 48 -4.20 -10.14 -34.94
CA THR A 48 -3.71 -11.51 -34.98
C THR A 48 -2.30 -11.62 -34.43
N THR A 49 -1.99 -12.75 -33.83
CA THR A 49 -0.63 -13.16 -33.43
C THR A 49 -0.15 -14.36 -34.29
N THR A 50 -0.96 -14.77 -35.33
CA THR A 50 -0.60 -15.89 -36.21
C THR A 50 -0.70 -15.46 -37.67
N PHE A 51 0.40 -15.59 -38.37
CA PHE A 51 0.54 -15.24 -39.78
C PHE A 51 0.78 -16.49 -40.64
N GLY A 52 0.41 -16.39 -41.89
CA GLY A 52 0.81 -17.36 -42.92
C GLY A 52 2.18 -16.98 -43.50
N PRO A 53 2.79 -17.89 -44.29
CA PRO A 53 4.11 -17.64 -44.87
C PRO A 53 4.14 -16.50 -45.90
N ASP A 54 3.03 -16.15 -46.48
CA ASP A 54 2.90 -15.12 -47.51
C ASP A 54 2.21 -13.84 -46.99
N ASP A 55 1.92 -13.74 -45.68
CA ASP A 55 1.29 -12.56 -45.09
C ASP A 55 2.31 -11.40 -44.90
N THR A 56 1.89 -10.18 -45.12
CA THR A 56 2.59 -8.97 -44.65
C THR A 56 2.25 -8.75 -43.17
N PHE A 57 3.23 -8.43 -42.35
CA PHE A 57 3.00 -8.12 -40.96
C PHE A 57 2.77 -6.61 -40.82
N TYR A 58 1.58 -6.22 -40.34
CA TYR A 58 1.28 -4.83 -40.02
C TYR A 58 1.26 -4.65 -38.49
N LEU A 59 1.93 -3.60 -38.02
CA LEU A 59 1.90 -3.17 -36.64
C LEU A 59 1.24 -1.80 -36.57
N ILE A 60 0.11 -1.73 -35.92
CA ILE A 60 -0.64 -0.50 -35.69
C ILE A 60 -0.32 0.00 -34.28
N VAL A 61 0.18 1.24 -34.15
CA VAL A 61 0.59 1.87 -32.89
C VAL A 61 -0.22 3.14 -32.69
N ASP A 62 -0.97 3.21 -31.61
CA ASP A 62 -1.75 4.37 -31.22
C ASP A 62 -0.97 5.19 -30.18
N LEU A 63 -0.68 6.47 -30.49
CA LEU A 63 0.01 7.39 -29.61
C LEU A 63 -0.97 8.35 -28.92
N ALA A 64 -0.73 8.62 -27.64
CA ALA A 64 -1.46 9.63 -26.88
C ALA A 64 -0.48 10.62 -26.23
N ASN A 65 -0.92 11.89 -26.08
CA ASN A 65 -0.17 12.99 -25.48
C ASN A 65 1.23 13.21 -26.12
N ALA A 66 1.39 12.82 -27.37
CA ALA A 66 2.66 12.84 -28.08
C ALA A 66 2.86 14.20 -28.79
N PRO A 67 3.95 14.94 -28.51
CA PRO A 67 4.41 16.06 -29.35
C PRO A 67 4.70 15.62 -30.79
N ASP A 68 4.67 16.57 -31.74
CA ASP A 68 4.86 16.28 -33.18
C ASP A 68 6.25 15.74 -33.55
N ASP A 69 7.21 15.86 -32.65
CA ASP A 69 8.59 15.38 -32.80
C ASP A 69 8.85 14.05 -32.07
N THR A 70 7.78 13.37 -31.59
CA THR A 70 7.89 12.08 -30.91
C THR A 70 8.38 11.01 -31.87
N LYS A 71 9.43 10.30 -31.47
CA LYS A 71 10.02 9.21 -32.24
C LYS A 71 9.52 7.87 -31.76
N VAL A 72 9.00 7.08 -32.68
CA VAL A 72 8.61 5.69 -32.46
C VAL A 72 9.43 4.78 -33.36
N LYS A 73 10.13 3.83 -32.74
CA LYS A 73 10.94 2.87 -33.47
C LYS A 73 10.36 1.46 -33.27
N ALA A 74 10.25 0.70 -34.37
CA ALA A 74 9.89 -0.71 -34.38
C ALA A 74 11.08 -1.54 -34.84
N THR A 75 11.52 -2.50 -34.00
CA THR A 75 12.59 -3.46 -34.33
C THR A 75 12.00 -4.85 -34.44
N TRP A 76 12.02 -5.41 -35.65
CA TRP A 76 11.48 -6.74 -35.96
C TRP A 76 12.57 -7.80 -35.83
N THR A 77 12.28 -8.90 -35.14
CA THR A 77 13.26 -9.97 -34.88
C THR A 77 12.67 -11.34 -35.12
N ALA A 78 13.41 -12.19 -35.81
CA ALA A 78 13.15 -13.63 -35.89
C ALA A 78 13.74 -14.29 -34.64
N VAL A 79 12.90 -14.68 -33.69
CA VAL A 79 13.33 -15.19 -32.39
C VAL A 79 13.81 -16.64 -32.50
N ALA A 80 12.95 -17.49 -33.08
CA ALA A 80 13.23 -18.91 -33.28
C ALA A 80 12.53 -19.40 -34.56
N VAL A 81 13.21 -19.31 -35.69
CA VAL A 81 12.66 -19.66 -36.99
C VAL A 81 13.51 -20.70 -37.69
N THR A 82 12.89 -21.52 -38.53
CA THR A 82 13.58 -22.56 -39.28
C THR A 82 14.53 -21.97 -40.31
N GLY A 83 15.83 -22.19 -40.17
CA GLY A 83 16.83 -21.82 -41.18
C GLY A 83 17.47 -20.43 -40.98
N ALA A 84 17.25 -19.76 -39.82
CA ALA A 84 17.95 -18.55 -39.40
C ALA A 84 18.56 -18.73 -38.00
N ASP A 85 19.57 -17.93 -37.69
CA ASP A 85 20.13 -17.86 -36.35
C ASP A 85 19.08 -17.25 -35.36
N PRO A 86 18.99 -17.73 -34.13
CA PRO A 86 18.07 -17.17 -33.14
C PRO A 86 18.30 -15.68 -32.90
N ASN A 87 17.23 -14.93 -32.69
CA ASN A 87 17.23 -13.48 -32.43
C ASN A 87 17.87 -12.64 -33.57
N THR A 88 17.66 -13.08 -34.82
CA THR A 88 18.11 -12.31 -36.01
C THR A 88 17.19 -11.11 -36.22
N VAL A 89 17.75 -9.87 -36.17
CA VAL A 89 17.01 -8.65 -36.52
C VAL A 89 16.70 -8.65 -38.01
N LEU A 90 15.42 -8.47 -38.34
CA LEU A 90 14.92 -8.46 -39.70
C LEU A 90 14.85 -7.06 -40.29
N ASP A 91 14.32 -6.13 -39.48
CA ASP A 91 14.20 -4.72 -39.87
C ASP A 91 14.15 -3.82 -38.63
N ASP A 92 14.45 -2.53 -38.81
CA ASP A 92 14.54 -1.49 -37.80
C ASP A 92 14.05 -0.17 -38.40
N VAL A 93 12.84 0.25 -38.09
CA VAL A 93 12.21 1.44 -38.68
C VAL A 93 11.81 2.43 -37.59
N GLU A 94 12.27 3.70 -37.75
CA GLU A 94 11.90 4.83 -36.88
C GLU A 94 10.98 5.80 -37.63
N LEU A 95 9.81 6.11 -37.06
CA LEU A 95 8.90 7.13 -37.55
C LEU A 95 8.79 8.26 -36.52
N THR A 96 8.53 9.48 -37.01
CA THR A 96 8.29 10.65 -36.16
C THR A 96 6.86 11.13 -36.34
N SER A 97 6.11 11.31 -35.23
CA SER A 97 4.71 11.73 -35.32
C SER A 97 4.25 12.32 -33.98
N GLY A 98 3.15 13.10 -34.02
CA GLY A 98 2.39 13.52 -32.85
C GLY A 98 1.36 12.47 -32.42
N SER A 99 0.34 12.90 -31.65
CA SER A 99 -0.75 12.03 -31.15
C SER A 99 -1.63 11.53 -32.29
N ASN A 100 -1.24 10.43 -32.93
CA ASN A 100 -1.90 9.78 -34.05
C ASN A 100 -1.66 8.27 -34.01
N THR A 101 -2.35 7.55 -34.91
CA THR A 101 -2.04 6.15 -35.19
C THR A 101 -0.92 6.06 -36.23
N LEU A 102 0.12 5.29 -35.91
CA LEU A 102 1.22 4.94 -36.82
C LEU A 102 1.04 3.50 -37.31
N THR A 103 1.40 3.27 -38.56
CA THR A 103 1.43 1.93 -39.13
C THR A 103 2.87 1.61 -39.55
N PHE A 104 3.38 0.49 -39.08
CA PHE A 104 4.61 -0.13 -39.55
C PHE A 104 4.24 -1.40 -40.31
N ASP A 105 4.95 -1.70 -41.37
CA ASP A 105 4.77 -2.94 -42.10
C ASP A 105 6.11 -3.63 -42.31
N LEU A 106 6.05 -4.96 -42.39
CA LEU A 106 7.20 -5.79 -42.76
C LEU A 106 6.73 -6.84 -43.72
N ASP A 107 7.26 -6.79 -44.95
CA ASP A 107 7.03 -7.77 -45.97
C ASP A 107 8.33 -8.52 -46.36
N ASN A 108 8.18 -9.61 -47.07
CA ASN A 108 9.31 -10.37 -47.57
C ASN A 108 9.05 -10.86 -49.00
N ALA A 109 10.05 -10.76 -49.84
CA ALA A 109 9.97 -11.25 -51.22
C ALA A 109 9.85 -12.80 -51.34
N ASN A 110 10.17 -13.51 -50.25
CA ASN A 110 10.05 -14.96 -50.13
C ASN A 110 9.10 -15.29 -48.98
N PRO A 111 8.46 -16.48 -49.00
CA PRO A 111 7.65 -16.90 -47.87
C PRO A 111 8.41 -16.86 -46.54
N TRP A 112 7.75 -16.34 -45.51
CA TRP A 112 8.33 -16.27 -44.15
C TRP A 112 8.59 -17.69 -43.63
N PRO A 113 9.77 -17.97 -43.09
CA PRO A 113 10.04 -19.21 -42.38
C PRO A 113 9.06 -19.45 -41.22
N ALA A 114 8.65 -20.68 -41.03
CA ALA A 114 7.83 -21.02 -39.87
C ALA A 114 8.61 -20.88 -38.56
N GLY A 115 8.02 -20.28 -37.55
CA GLY A 115 8.66 -20.05 -36.25
C GLY A 115 8.10 -18.86 -35.51
N ASP A 116 8.83 -18.45 -34.48
CA ASP A 116 8.48 -17.39 -33.57
C ASP A 116 9.22 -16.09 -33.90
N TYR A 117 8.48 -14.99 -33.91
CA TYR A 117 8.93 -13.64 -34.24
C TYR A 117 8.50 -12.68 -33.16
N GLN A 118 9.19 -11.53 -33.07
CA GLN A 118 8.77 -10.41 -32.22
C GLN A 118 9.00 -9.07 -32.89
N VAL A 119 8.26 -8.05 -32.45
CA VAL A 119 8.54 -6.65 -32.73
C VAL A 119 8.62 -5.88 -31.42
N GLU A 120 9.73 -5.19 -31.23
CA GLU A 120 9.97 -4.33 -30.07
C GLU A 120 9.76 -2.88 -30.46
N LEU A 121 8.96 -2.15 -29.66
CA LEU A 121 8.66 -0.74 -29.83
C LEU A 121 9.46 0.10 -28.85
N PHE A 122 10.07 1.16 -29.38
CA PHE A 122 10.77 2.17 -28.59
C PHE A 122 10.09 3.52 -28.77
N LEU A 123 9.94 4.25 -27.68
CA LEU A 123 9.44 5.62 -27.66
C LEU A 123 10.57 6.57 -27.24
N ASN A 124 10.93 7.50 -28.11
CA ASN A 124 12.05 8.43 -27.88
C ASN A 124 13.36 7.72 -27.45
N GLY A 125 13.54 6.47 -27.91
CA GLY A 125 14.73 5.66 -27.66
C GLY A 125 14.66 4.76 -26.42
N ALA A 126 13.58 4.84 -25.62
CA ALA A 126 13.32 3.90 -24.53
C ALA A 126 12.46 2.74 -25.03
N SER A 127 12.77 1.50 -24.62
CA SER A 127 11.94 0.32 -24.92
C SER A 127 10.64 0.40 -24.12
N GLU A 128 9.51 0.30 -24.80
CA GLU A 128 8.17 0.48 -24.20
C GLU A 128 7.33 -0.79 -24.27
N ARG A 129 7.42 -1.54 -25.37
CA ARG A 129 6.57 -2.71 -25.58
C ARG A 129 7.16 -3.70 -26.54
N THR A 130 6.97 -5.01 -26.30
CA THR A 130 7.28 -6.09 -27.21
C THR A 130 6.02 -6.88 -27.55
N LEU A 131 5.78 -7.14 -28.84
CA LEU A 131 4.70 -8.00 -29.31
C LEU A 131 5.31 -9.24 -29.97
N THR A 132 4.88 -10.41 -29.56
CA THR A 132 5.30 -11.70 -30.13
C THR A 132 4.24 -12.25 -31.07
N PHE A 133 4.67 -12.94 -32.11
CA PHE A 133 3.78 -13.58 -33.09
C PHE A 133 4.45 -14.78 -33.72
N ARG A 134 3.66 -15.62 -34.38
CA ARG A 134 4.14 -16.84 -35.01
C ARG A 134 3.75 -16.90 -36.49
N VAL A 135 4.65 -17.42 -37.33
CA VAL A 135 4.36 -17.81 -38.69
C VAL A 135 4.13 -19.34 -38.73
N SER A 136 2.93 -19.75 -39.18
CA SER A 136 2.58 -21.16 -39.36
C SER A 136 3.13 -21.69 -40.69
N GLY A 137 3.77 -22.84 -40.67
CA GLY A 137 4.32 -23.46 -41.90
C GLY A 137 3.23 -23.89 -42.87
N GLY A 138 3.19 -23.22 -44.02
CA GLY A 138 2.35 -23.63 -45.16
C GLY A 138 3.12 -24.58 -46.06
N LEU A 139 2.93 -25.89 -45.92
CA LEU A 139 3.05 -26.85 -47.00
C LEU A 139 2.02 -27.94 -46.81
N GLY A 140 1.20 -28.10 -47.83
CA GLY A 140 0.10 -29.02 -47.88
C GLY A 140 0.49 -30.42 -47.42
N GLN A 141 -0.19 -30.87 -46.40
CA GLN A 141 -0.47 -32.27 -46.22
C GLN A 141 -1.99 -32.42 -46.17
N ALA A 142 -2.50 -33.21 -47.10
CA ALA A 142 -3.91 -33.54 -47.21
C ALA A 142 -4.46 -33.93 -45.84
N ALA A 143 -5.65 -33.42 -45.54
CA ALA A 143 -6.38 -33.81 -44.35
C ALA A 143 -6.41 -35.34 -44.28
N PRO A 144 -6.02 -35.96 -43.16
CA PRO A 144 -6.37 -37.33 -42.91
C PRO A 144 -7.90 -37.39 -42.79
N GLU A 145 -8.52 -38.36 -43.50
CA GLU A 145 -9.91 -38.73 -43.31
C GLU A 145 -10.22 -38.83 -41.81
N ALA A 146 -11.38 -38.32 -41.44
CA ALA A 146 -11.93 -38.41 -40.09
C ALA A 146 -11.99 -39.86 -39.65
N THR A 147 -10.95 -40.30 -38.99
CA THR A 147 -11.01 -41.43 -38.08
C THR A 147 -11.78 -40.94 -36.89
N THR A 148 -12.93 -41.53 -36.64
CA THR A 148 -13.70 -41.38 -35.41
C THR A 148 -12.74 -41.49 -34.22
N GLU A 149 -12.44 -40.34 -33.63
CA GLU A 149 -11.73 -40.24 -32.38
C GLU A 149 -12.51 -41.07 -31.35
N PRO A 150 -11.90 -42.03 -30.65
CA PRO A 150 -12.54 -42.60 -29.49
C PRO A 150 -12.83 -41.44 -28.56
N ALA A 151 -14.07 -41.38 -28.05
CA ALA A 151 -14.45 -40.40 -27.03
C ALA A 151 -13.29 -40.23 -26.06
N ALA A 152 -12.82 -38.99 -25.92
CA ALA A 152 -11.78 -38.68 -24.96
C ALA A 152 -12.23 -39.26 -23.61
N GLU A 153 -11.54 -40.32 -23.19
CA GLU A 153 -11.56 -40.68 -21.79
C GLU A 153 -11.19 -39.40 -21.04
N THR A 154 -12.09 -38.91 -20.23
CA THR A 154 -11.83 -37.88 -19.26
C THR A 154 -10.56 -38.33 -18.53
N ALA A 155 -9.43 -37.72 -18.89
CA ALA A 155 -8.19 -37.97 -18.15
C ALA A 155 -8.50 -37.62 -16.70
N VAL A 156 -8.53 -38.61 -15.84
CA VAL A 156 -8.67 -38.43 -14.42
C VAL A 156 -7.46 -37.60 -14.02
N ALA A 157 -7.69 -36.36 -13.57
CA ALA A 157 -6.64 -35.51 -13.10
C ALA A 157 -5.82 -36.29 -12.05
N SER A 158 -4.53 -36.50 -12.32
CA SER A 158 -3.66 -37.26 -11.44
C SER A 158 -2.76 -36.29 -10.68
N GLY A 159 -2.60 -36.52 -9.39
CA GLY A 159 -1.61 -35.82 -8.56
C GLY A 159 -0.22 -35.99 -9.15
N ILE A 160 0.57 -34.93 -9.07
CA ILE A 160 1.94 -34.88 -9.58
C ILE A 160 2.89 -35.66 -8.66
N SER A 161 3.82 -36.39 -9.26
CA SER A 161 4.77 -37.23 -8.53
C SER A 161 6.24 -37.04 -8.95
N SER A 162 6.56 -35.95 -9.65
CA SER A 162 7.94 -35.60 -10.00
C SER A 162 8.10 -34.09 -10.17
N LEU A 163 9.31 -33.59 -9.98
CA LEU A 163 9.66 -32.17 -10.18
C LEU A 163 9.46 -31.72 -11.63
N GLU A 164 9.73 -32.59 -12.61
CA GLU A 164 9.52 -32.28 -14.04
C GLU A 164 8.04 -32.04 -14.34
N ALA A 165 7.15 -32.86 -13.79
CA ALA A 165 5.72 -32.72 -13.95
C ALA A 165 5.14 -31.55 -13.12
N ALA A 166 5.81 -31.13 -12.05
CA ALA A 166 5.33 -30.09 -11.14
C ALA A 166 5.08 -28.75 -11.86
N LYS A 167 5.86 -28.43 -12.90
CA LYS A 167 5.65 -27.23 -13.73
C LYS A 167 4.20 -27.09 -14.18
N SER A 168 3.53 -28.17 -14.54
CA SER A 168 2.16 -28.14 -15.09
C SER A 168 1.10 -27.70 -14.07
N ALA A 169 1.39 -27.68 -12.78
CA ALA A 169 0.51 -27.21 -11.71
C ALA A 169 1.00 -25.92 -11.05
N ILE A 170 2.11 -25.34 -11.51
CA ILE A 170 2.62 -24.07 -11.01
C ILE A 170 2.12 -22.95 -11.90
N ILE A 171 1.69 -21.85 -11.30
CA ILE A 171 1.05 -20.74 -11.98
C ILE A 171 1.89 -19.47 -11.81
N GLN A 172 1.90 -18.67 -12.88
CA GLN A 172 2.28 -17.27 -12.83
C GLN A 172 1.03 -16.43 -12.64
N ILE A 173 1.08 -15.45 -11.77
CA ILE A 173 -0.02 -14.54 -11.47
C ILE A 173 0.38 -13.13 -11.86
N GLU A 174 -0.53 -12.43 -12.56
CA GLU A 174 -0.49 -10.99 -12.76
C GLU A 174 -1.77 -10.40 -12.17
N ALA A 175 -1.58 -9.58 -11.13
CA ALA A 175 -2.65 -8.90 -10.41
C ALA A 175 -2.69 -7.44 -10.84
N GLU A 176 -3.64 -7.09 -11.71
CA GLU A 176 -3.81 -5.72 -12.21
C GLU A 176 -4.77 -4.94 -11.31
N GLY A 177 -4.39 -3.71 -10.96
CA GLY A 177 -5.20 -2.85 -10.11
C GLY A 177 -4.67 -1.43 -10.00
N THR A 178 -5.25 -0.67 -9.10
CA THR A 178 -4.71 0.61 -8.64
C THR A 178 -4.16 0.38 -7.25
N PHE A 179 -2.88 0.67 -7.06
CA PHE A 179 -2.19 0.52 -5.79
C PHE A 179 -1.60 1.85 -5.38
N VAL A 180 -1.46 2.09 -4.10
CA VAL A 180 -0.77 3.27 -3.58
C VAL A 180 0.51 2.84 -2.88
N ASP A 181 1.63 3.33 -3.41
CA ASP A 181 2.97 3.05 -2.90
C ASP A 181 3.43 4.24 -2.04
N PRO A 182 4.01 4.03 -0.85
CA PRO A 182 4.38 5.11 0.05
C PRO A 182 5.47 6.04 -0.49
N GLU A 183 6.31 5.56 -1.43
CA GLU A 183 7.41 6.36 -2.00
C GLU A 183 7.04 7.03 -3.32
N VAL A 184 6.19 6.37 -4.12
CA VAL A 184 5.89 6.76 -5.52
C VAL A 184 4.48 7.35 -5.67
N GLY A 185 3.57 7.06 -4.72
CA GLY A 185 2.17 7.48 -4.76
C GLY A 185 1.28 6.52 -5.56
N THR A 186 0.19 7.03 -6.15
CA THR A 186 -0.82 6.20 -6.81
C THR A 186 -0.33 5.63 -8.14
N LEU A 187 -0.31 4.31 -8.23
CA LEU A 187 0.05 3.52 -9.41
C LEU A 187 -1.24 3.03 -10.08
N TYR A 188 -1.66 3.69 -11.15
CA TYR A 188 -2.83 3.31 -11.92
C TYR A 188 -2.52 2.19 -12.92
N ASN A 189 -3.42 1.21 -13.03
CA ASN A 189 -3.27 0.04 -13.91
C ASN A 189 -1.91 -0.65 -13.73
N ALA A 190 -1.42 -0.65 -12.51
CA ALA A 190 -0.18 -1.35 -12.15
C ALA A 190 -0.45 -2.86 -12.07
N ALA A 191 0.59 -3.63 -12.36
CA ALA A 191 0.54 -5.08 -12.28
C ALA A 191 1.54 -5.59 -11.27
N GLY A 192 1.05 -6.14 -10.16
CA GLY A 192 1.82 -6.99 -9.27
C GLY A 192 2.03 -8.37 -9.89
N ARG A 193 3.17 -9.01 -9.66
CA ARG A 193 3.47 -10.35 -10.19
C ARG A 193 3.93 -11.28 -9.09
N GLY A 194 3.45 -12.53 -9.18
CA GLY A 194 3.79 -13.57 -8.24
C GLY A 194 3.62 -14.95 -8.85
N SER A 195 3.85 -15.95 -8.02
CA SER A 195 3.64 -17.35 -8.34
C SER A 195 2.54 -17.95 -7.47
N GLY A 196 2.10 -19.13 -7.84
CA GLY A 196 1.18 -19.94 -7.06
C GLY A 196 1.22 -21.40 -7.54
N PHE A 197 0.35 -22.21 -6.98
CA PHE A 197 0.26 -23.60 -7.38
C PHE A 197 -1.14 -24.16 -7.15
N ILE A 198 -1.56 -25.06 -8.02
CA ILE A 198 -2.88 -25.70 -8.01
C ILE A 198 -2.85 -26.89 -7.05
N ILE A 199 -3.87 -26.96 -6.17
CA ILE A 199 -4.01 -28.01 -5.14
C ILE A 199 -5.24 -28.92 -5.37
N ASP A 200 -6.06 -28.61 -6.38
CA ASP A 200 -7.31 -29.33 -6.65
C ASP A 200 -7.59 -29.28 -8.15
N PRO A 201 -8.05 -30.39 -8.78
CA PRO A 201 -8.30 -30.43 -10.22
C PRO A 201 -9.39 -29.46 -10.71
N SER A 202 -10.18 -28.89 -9.84
CA SER A 202 -11.17 -27.85 -10.18
C SER A 202 -10.58 -26.46 -10.40
N GLY A 203 -9.25 -26.27 -10.22
CA GLY A 203 -8.59 -24.98 -10.40
C GLY A 203 -8.35 -24.20 -9.11
N ILE A 204 -8.59 -24.81 -7.96
CA ILE A 204 -8.25 -24.19 -6.67
C ILE A 204 -6.73 -24.10 -6.54
N ALA A 205 -6.22 -22.88 -6.34
CA ALA A 205 -4.80 -22.61 -6.25
C ALA A 205 -4.46 -21.74 -5.04
N VAL A 206 -3.24 -21.89 -4.55
CA VAL A 206 -2.68 -21.15 -3.40
C VAL A 206 -1.63 -20.17 -3.88
N THR A 207 -1.61 -18.98 -3.27
CA THR A 207 -0.61 -17.93 -3.45
C THR A 207 -0.48 -17.10 -2.17
N ASN A 208 0.31 -16.01 -2.19
CA ASN A 208 0.37 -15.06 -1.08
C ASN A 208 -0.72 -13.99 -1.15
N ASN A 209 -1.10 -13.46 0.02
CA ASN A 209 -2.02 -12.34 0.16
C ASN A 209 -1.50 -11.09 -0.56
N HIS A 210 -0.24 -10.70 -0.32
CA HIS A 210 0.36 -9.51 -0.92
C HIS A 210 0.44 -9.55 -2.46
N VAL A 211 0.31 -10.74 -3.07
CA VAL A 211 0.28 -10.89 -4.54
C VAL A 211 -1.07 -10.51 -5.14
N VAL A 212 -2.20 -10.79 -4.46
CA VAL A 212 -3.52 -10.74 -5.08
C VAL A 212 -4.52 -9.77 -4.44
N THR A 213 -4.33 -9.37 -3.18
CA THR A 213 -5.32 -8.56 -2.47
C THR A 213 -5.43 -7.15 -3.08
N GLY A 214 -6.68 -6.72 -3.33
CA GLY A 214 -6.99 -5.44 -3.96
C GLY A 214 -6.85 -5.42 -5.48
N ALA A 215 -6.51 -6.56 -6.11
CA ALA A 215 -6.50 -6.64 -7.57
C ALA A 215 -7.92 -6.52 -8.15
N ALA A 216 -8.07 -5.67 -9.17
CA ALA A 216 -9.29 -5.57 -9.96
C ALA A 216 -9.42 -6.70 -10.98
N LEU A 217 -8.30 -7.24 -11.43
CA LEU A 217 -8.22 -8.32 -12.40
C LEU A 217 -7.05 -9.25 -12.07
N LEU A 218 -7.31 -10.56 -12.02
CA LEU A 218 -6.29 -11.59 -11.92
C LEU A 218 -6.17 -12.35 -13.24
N LYS A 219 -4.97 -12.36 -13.81
CA LYS A 219 -4.57 -13.18 -14.94
C LYS A 219 -3.61 -14.28 -14.47
N VAL A 220 -3.87 -15.50 -14.87
CA VAL A 220 -3.12 -16.69 -14.43
C VAL A 220 -2.66 -17.51 -15.62
N TRP A 221 -1.36 -17.74 -15.74
CA TRP A 221 -0.76 -18.68 -16.70
C TRP A 221 -0.42 -19.98 -16.00
N VAL A 222 -1.03 -21.08 -16.41
CA VAL A 222 -0.83 -22.40 -15.82
C VAL A 222 0.28 -23.14 -16.57
N GLY A 223 1.32 -23.58 -15.86
CA GLY A 223 2.41 -24.38 -16.44
C GLY A 223 3.21 -23.71 -17.57
N GLY A 224 3.08 -22.38 -17.71
CA GLY A 224 3.67 -21.63 -18.82
C GLY A 224 2.81 -21.65 -20.10
N GLU A 225 1.49 -21.74 -19.96
CA GLU A 225 0.54 -21.54 -21.07
C GLU A 225 0.80 -20.19 -21.75
N SER A 226 0.52 -20.10 -23.05
CA SER A 226 0.71 -18.85 -23.80
C SER A 226 -0.40 -17.83 -23.61
N GLN A 227 -1.56 -18.24 -23.09
CA GLN A 227 -2.72 -17.39 -22.83
C GLN A 227 -3.09 -17.46 -21.36
N PRO A 228 -3.39 -16.33 -20.73
CA PRO A 228 -3.84 -16.32 -19.35
C PRO A 228 -5.28 -16.80 -19.23
N ARG A 229 -5.61 -17.30 -18.05
CA ARG A 229 -6.97 -17.57 -17.59
C ARG A 229 -7.37 -16.52 -16.58
N ASN A 230 -8.66 -16.24 -16.47
CA ASN A 230 -9.16 -15.44 -15.37
C ASN A 230 -9.18 -16.27 -14.09
N ALA A 231 -9.04 -15.59 -12.97
CA ALA A 231 -9.21 -16.18 -11.67
C ALA A 231 -9.95 -15.22 -10.72
N ARG A 232 -10.53 -15.77 -9.67
CA ARG A 232 -11.17 -14.98 -8.60
C ARG A 232 -10.57 -15.36 -7.25
N ILE A 233 -10.47 -14.39 -6.37
CA ILE A 233 -10.07 -14.62 -4.98
C ILE A 233 -11.23 -15.28 -4.25
N LEU A 234 -10.98 -16.41 -3.58
CA LEU A 234 -11.94 -17.07 -2.70
C LEU A 234 -11.81 -16.53 -1.27
N GLY A 235 -10.60 -16.43 -0.76
CA GLY A 235 -10.32 -15.90 0.56
C GLY A 235 -8.87 -15.49 0.71
N VAL A 236 -8.60 -14.62 1.69
CA VAL A 236 -7.29 -14.05 2.00
C VAL A 236 -7.00 -14.09 3.49
N SER A 237 -5.72 -14.11 3.84
CA SER A 237 -5.23 -13.96 5.19
C SER A 237 -3.99 -13.06 5.17
N GLU A 238 -4.12 -11.87 5.74
CA GLU A 238 -3.02 -10.89 5.83
C GLU A 238 -1.92 -11.41 6.74
N CYS A 239 -2.30 -11.84 7.95
CA CYS A 239 -1.33 -12.28 8.94
C CYS A 239 -0.56 -13.52 8.54
N ALA A 240 -1.20 -14.46 7.84
CA ALA A 240 -0.53 -15.64 7.32
C ALA A 240 0.10 -15.42 5.93
N ASP A 241 -0.12 -14.26 5.32
CA ASP A 241 0.24 -13.95 3.94
C ASP A 241 -0.18 -15.02 2.94
N LEU A 242 -1.40 -15.52 3.05
CA LEU A 242 -1.96 -16.56 2.19
C LEU A 242 -3.23 -16.10 1.48
N ALA A 243 -3.39 -16.55 0.26
CA ALA A 243 -4.62 -16.42 -0.50
C ALA A 243 -4.95 -17.70 -1.24
N VAL A 244 -6.26 -17.96 -1.41
CA VAL A 244 -6.78 -19.02 -2.27
C VAL A 244 -7.56 -18.39 -3.40
N ILE A 245 -7.24 -18.80 -4.61
CA ILE A 245 -7.91 -18.35 -5.85
C ILE A 245 -8.54 -19.53 -6.57
N ASP A 246 -9.55 -19.25 -7.39
CA ASP A 246 -10.26 -20.21 -8.24
C ASP A 246 -10.02 -19.82 -9.71
N ILE A 247 -9.30 -20.66 -10.44
CA ILE A 247 -8.90 -20.45 -11.82
C ILE A 247 -10.00 -21.00 -12.73
N GLU A 248 -10.40 -20.23 -13.74
CA GLU A 248 -11.41 -20.63 -14.73
C GLU A 248 -10.98 -21.90 -15.48
N GLY A 249 -11.79 -22.97 -15.34
CA GLY A 249 -11.60 -24.27 -16.00
C GLY A 249 -11.68 -25.45 -15.02
N ASP A 250 -11.45 -26.64 -15.55
CA ASP A 250 -11.46 -27.91 -14.82
C ASP A 250 -10.40 -28.87 -15.37
N GLY A 251 -10.09 -29.90 -14.62
CA GLY A 251 -9.19 -30.97 -15.04
C GLY A 251 -7.71 -30.60 -14.93
N PHE A 252 -7.38 -29.67 -14.07
CA PHE A 252 -6.00 -29.22 -13.86
C PHE A 252 -5.15 -30.30 -13.20
N PRO A 253 -3.86 -30.43 -13.60
CA PRO A 253 -2.85 -31.07 -12.77
C PRO A 253 -2.73 -30.32 -11.43
N TYR A 254 -2.46 -31.04 -10.35
CA TYR A 254 -2.37 -30.45 -9.01
C TYR A 254 -1.25 -31.08 -8.18
N LEU A 255 -0.76 -30.32 -7.20
CA LEU A 255 0.27 -30.76 -6.26
C LEU A 255 -0.38 -31.26 -4.97
N ASP A 256 0.20 -32.34 -4.41
CA ASP A 256 -0.16 -32.82 -3.08
C ASP A 256 0.80 -32.28 -2.03
N TRP A 257 0.31 -32.17 -0.81
CA TRP A 257 1.11 -31.78 0.34
C TRP A 257 2.05 -32.89 0.79
N TYR A 258 3.25 -32.52 1.22
CA TYR A 258 4.23 -33.43 1.83
C TYR A 258 3.74 -33.83 3.22
N THR A 259 3.72 -35.14 3.52
CA THR A 259 3.23 -35.68 4.79
C THR A 259 4.35 -36.19 5.70
N GLY A 260 5.60 -36.05 5.28
CA GLY A 260 6.76 -36.44 6.07
C GLY A 260 7.20 -35.35 7.05
N SER A 261 8.23 -35.68 7.86
CA SER A 261 8.86 -34.69 8.73
C SER A 261 9.70 -33.69 7.93
N VAL A 262 9.65 -32.42 8.32
CA VAL A 262 10.50 -31.36 7.77
C VAL A 262 11.67 -31.19 8.74
N ASP A 263 12.81 -31.76 8.37
CA ASP A 263 14.03 -31.72 9.20
C ASP A 263 15.11 -30.88 8.49
N VAL A 264 16.04 -30.34 9.28
CA VAL A 264 17.21 -29.63 8.75
C VAL A 264 17.99 -30.57 7.84
N GLY A 265 18.35 -30.09 6.64
CA GLY A 265 19.03 -30.86 5.61
C GLY A 265 18.10 -31.60 4.64
N LEU A 266 16.77 -31.47 4.77
CA LEU A 266 15.84 -31.93 3.74
C LEU A 266 16.11 -31.19 2.44
N ASP A 267 16.35 -31.91 1.34
CA ASP A 267 16.48 -31.34 0.01
C ASP A 267 15.15 -30.71 -0.42
N VAL A 268 15.17 -29.43 -0.82
CA VAL A 268 13.99 -28.67 -1.24
C VAL A 268 14.26 -27.94 -2.54
N TYR A 269 13.17 -27.63 -3.26
CA TYR A 269 13.19 -26.97 -4.55
C TYR A 269 12.16 -25.85 -4.56
N ALA A 270 12.62 -24.60 -4.69
CA ALA A 270 11.73 -23.46 -4.87
C ALA A 270 11.37 -23.33 -6.35
N ALA A 271 10.07 -23.26 -6.62
CA ALA A 271 9.53 -23.27 -7.97
C ALA A 271 8.60 -22.07 -8.20
N GLY A 272 8.72 -21.42 -9.37
CA GLY A 272 7.91 -20.23 -9.67
C GLY A 272 8.30 -19.52 -10.96
N PHE A 273 7.88 -18.25 -11.07
CA PHE A 273 8.10 -17.35 -12.19
C PHE A 273 8.69 -16.02 -11.69
N PRO A 274 9.97 -15.99 -11.32
CA PRO A 274 10.60 -14.80 -10.76
C PRO A 274 10.76 -13.68 -11.77
N LEU A 275 10.87 -12.44 -11.28
CA LEU A 275 11.19 -11.22 -12.03
C LEU A 275 10.20 -10.89 -13.17
N GLY A 276 9.01 -11.49 -13.14
CA GLY A 276 8.02 -11.33 -14.20
C GLY A 276 8.35 -12.06 -15.50
N ASP A 277 9.40 -12.92 -15.49
CA ASP A 277 9.74 -13.76 -16.62
C ASP A 277 8.66 -14.85 -16.79
N PRO A 278 8.13 -15.09 -18.00
CA PRO A 278 7.24 -16.21 -18.27
C PRO A 278 7.95 -17.58 -18.21
N GLU A 279 9.27 -17.59 -18.08
CA GLU A 279 10.04 -18.84 -18.00
C GLU A 279 9.99 -19.41 -16.58
N TYR A 280 9.52 -20.65 -16.47
CA TYR A 280 9.52 -21.40 -15.23
C TYR A 280 10.93 -21.58 -14.67
N THR A 281 11.11 -21.23 -13.41
CA THR A 281 12.38 -21.34 -12.69
C THR A 281 12.26 -22.35 -11.55
N LEU A 282 13.29 -23.20 -11.40
CA LEU A 282 13.43 -24.16 -10.32
C LEU A 282 14.82 -24.02 -9.71
N THR A 283 14.90 -23.65 -8.43
CA THR A 283 16.15 -23.57 -7.67
C THR A 283 16.20 -24.67 -6.62
N ARG A 284 17.40 -25.17 -6.27
CA ARG A 284 17.59 -26.24 -5.28
C ARG A 284 18.34 -25.73 -4.07
N GLY A 285 17.93 -26.18 -2.91
CA GLY A 285 18.60 -25.96 -1.63
C GLY A 285 18.23 -27.02 -0.61
N ILE A 286 18.44 -26.70 0.65
CA ILE A 286 18.05 -27.52 1.80
C ILE A 286 17.28 -26.69 2.81
N VAL A 287 16.52 -27.33 3.66
CA VAL A 287 15.99 -26.71 4.88
C VAL A 287 17.16 -26.39 5.82
N SER A 288 17.39 -25.10 6.07
CA SER A 288 18.42 -24.57 6.98
C SER A 288 17.95 -24.58 8.43
N LYS A 289 16.65 -24.17 8.62
CA LYS A 289 15.94 -24.29 9.90
C LYS A 289 14.53 -24.80 9.62
N ALA A 290 14.12 -25.84 10.35
CA ALA A 290 12.79 -26.42 10.19
C ALA A 290 11.68 -25.54 10.78
N ARG A 291 12.04 -24.60 11.67
CA ARG A 291 11.10 -23.71 12.36
C ARG A 291 11.82 -22.43 12.81
N THR A 292 11.28 -21.28 12.45
CA THR A 292 11.70 -19.95 12.91
C THR A 292 10.52 -18.98 12.84
N SER A 293 10.63 -17.81 13.49
CA SER A 293 9.65 -16.72 13.36
C SER A 293 9.67 -16.12 11.97
N GLY A 294 8.51 -15.76 11.45
CA GLY A 294 8.31 -15.17 10.14
C GLY A 294 7.73 -13.74 10.19
N GLU A 295 8.17 -12.95 11.20
CA GLU A 295 7.79 -11.55 11.27
C GLU A 295 8.40 -10.74 10.13
N THR A 296 7.55 -9.98 9.43
CA THR A 296 7.94 -9.08 8.35
C THR A 296 7.12 -7.80 8.43
N SER A 297 7.43 -6.82 7.58
CA SER A 297 6.58 -5.62 7.46
C SER A 297 5.23 -5.89 6.77
N TRP A 298 4.97 -7.05 6.17
CA TRP A 298 3.72 -7.38 5.48
C TRP A 298 3.00 -8.64 5.98
N ALA A 299 3.57 -9.37 6.94
CA ALA A 299 2.98 -10.57 7.52
C ALA A 299 3.56 -10.87 8.91
N SER A 300 2.79 -11.58 9.73
CA SER A 300 3.22 -12.12 11.03
C SER A 300 2.89 -13.60 11.07
N VAL A 301 3.90 -14.45 10.77
CA VAL A 301 3.74 -15.90 10.67
C VAL A 301 4.52 -16.59 11.77
N ASP A 302 3.85 -17.37 12.62
CA ASP A 302 4.48 -18.03 13.78
C ASP A 302 5.56 -19.06 13.40
N ASP A 303 5.32 -19.83 12.33
CA ASP A 303 6.16 -20.93 11.91
C ASP A 303 6.51 -20.87 10.43
N VAL A 304 7.74 -20.48 10.13
CA VAL A 304 8.30 -20.54 8.80
C VAL A 304 9.51 -21.46 8.74
N ILE A 305 9.77 -21.99 7.56
CA ILE A 305 10.97 -22.75 7.22
C ILE A 305 11.99 -21.77 6.65
N GLU A 306 13.23 -21.80 7.16
CA GLU A 306 14.37 -21.16 6.52
C GLU A 306 15.07 -22.16 5.58
N HIS A 307 15.38 -21.72 4.36
CA HIS A 307 16.07 -22.53 3.34
C HIS A 307 17.06 -21.68 2.54
N ASP A 308 17.95 -22.34 1.80
CA ASP A 308 18.96 -21.71 0.94
C ASP A 308 18.71 -21.92 -0.57
N ALA A 309 17.56 -22.47 -0.96
CA ALA A 309 17.10 -22.45 -2.34
C ALA A 309 16.76 -20.99 -2.72
N THR A 310 17.55 -20.42 -3.62
CA THR A 310 17.42 -18.99 -4.00
C THR A 310 16.05 -18.67 -4.56
N ILE A 311 15.40 -17.64 -4.02
CA ILE A 311 14.18 -17.05 -4.58
C ILE A 311 14.42 -15.57 -4.89
N ASN A 312 13.64 -15.03 -5.81
CA ASN A 312 13.66 -13.63 -6.22
C ASN A 312 12.23 -13.07 -6.20
N PRO A 313 12.01 -11.75 -6.25
CA PRO A 313 10.70 -11.16 -6.44
C PRO A 313 9.94 -11.85 -7.58
N GLY A 314 8.69 -12.23 -7.33
CA GLY A 314 7.88 -13.06 -8.23
C GLY A 314 7.84 -14.56 -7.88
N ASN A 315 8.74 -15.07 -7.04
CA ASN A 315 8.60 -16.42 -6.46
C ASN A 315 7.59 -16.47 -5.30
N SER A 316 7.20 -15.35 -4.75
CA SER A 316 6.17 -15.24 -3.69
C SER A 316 4.90 -16.00 -4.09
N GLY A 317 4.37 -16.81 -3.19
CA GLY A 317 3.23 -17.70 -3.39
C GLY A 317 3.56 -19.00 -4.10
N GLY A 318 4.74 -19.14 -4.71
CA GLY A 318 5.19 -20.38 -5.32
C GLY A 318 5.57 -21.44 -4.26
N PRO A 319 5.49 -22.74 -4.61
CA PRO A 319 5.75 -23.82 -3.65
C PRO A 319 7.24 -24.06 -3.42
N LEU A 320 7.57 -24.47 -2.20
CA LEU A 320 8.81 -25.16 -1.86
C LEU A 320 8.52 -26.66 -1.90
N LEU A 321 9.19 -27.39 -2.77
CA LEU A 321 8.86 -28.79 -3.11
C LEU A 321 9.94 -29.78 -2.63
N THR A 322 9.53 -31.01 -2.38
CA THR A 322 10.44 -32.16 -2.31
C THR A 322 10.84 -32.63 -3.70
N SER A 323 11.81 -33.54 -3.80
CA SER A 323 12.28 -34.13 -5.07
C SER A 323 11.20 -34.94 -5.82
N ASP A 324 10.18 -35.40 -5.14
CA ASP A 324 9.00 -36.08 -5.73
C ASP A 324 7.81 -35.14 -5.96
N GLY A 325 8.03 -33.79 -5.88
CA GLY A 325 7.05 -32.79 -6.23
C GLY A 325 5.94 -32.56 -5.21
N LYS A 326 6.18 -32.86 -3.92
CA LYS A 326 5.21 -32.59 -2.85
C LYS A 326 5.49 -31.25 -2.18
N ILE A 327 4.45 -30.51 -1.81
CA ILE A 327 4.53 -29.19 -1.21
C ILE A 327 5.00 -29.29 0.24
N VAL A 328 6.15 -28.71 0.56
CA VAL A 328 6.71 -28.58 1.91
C VAL A 328 6.29 -27.28 2.56
N ALA A 329 6.28 -26.19 1.77
CA ALA A 329 6.00 -24.84 2.26
C ALA A 329 5.65 -23.91 1.08
N ILE A 330 5.31 -22.65 1.38
CA ILE A 330 4.97 -21.61 0.42
C ILE A 330 5.97 -20.46 0.57
N ASN A 331 6.72 -20.15 -0.48
CA ASN A 331 7.72 -19.06 -0.46
C ASN A 331 7.03 -17.71 -0.27
N TYR A 332 7.58 -16.82 0.61
CA TYR A 332 6.97 -15.51 0.85
C TYR A 332 7.97 -14.39 1.13
N ALA A 333 9.17 -14.67 1.62
CA ALA A 333 10.16 -13.67 2.00
C ALA A 333 11.59 -14.15 1.76
N GLY A 334 12.53 -13.22 1.63
CA GLY A 334 13.95 -13.51 1.50
C GLY A 334 14.83 -12.33 1.82
N SER A 335 16.08 -12.60 2.15
CA SER A 335 17.14 -11.61 2.37
C SER A 335 18.36 -11.99 1.55
N ASP A 336 18.59 -11.26 0.47
CA ASP A 336 19.75 -11.47 -0.40
C ASP A 336 21.09 -11.17 0.31
N SER A 337 21.07 -10.26 1.28
CA SER A 337 22.27 -9.90 2.04
C SER A 337 22.79 -11.03 2.93
N THR A 338 21.92 -11.93 3.37
CA THR A 338 22.25 -13.06 4.25
C THR A 338 22.09 -14.41 3.57
N ASN A 339 21.56 -14.44 2.32
CA ASN A 339 21.23 -15.66 1.59
C ASN A 339 20.28 -16.57 2.39
N GLN A 340 19.30 -15.95 3.06
CA GLN A 340 18.28 -16.62 3.85
C GLN A 340 16.92 -16.38 3.17
N TYR A 341 16.21 -17.46 2.91
CA TYR A 341 14.89 -17.44 2.30
C TYR A 341 13.91 -18.15 3.20
N PHE A 342 12.68 -17.67 3.21
CA PHE A 342 11.65 -18.11 4.13
C PHE A 342 10.41 -18.59 3.39
N ALA A 343 9.83 -19.67 3.89
CA ALA A 343 8.61 -20.24 3.36
C ALA A 343 7.65 -20.61 4.50
N ILE A 344 6.36 -20.31 4.32
CA ILE A 344 5.29 -20.61 5.28
C ILE A 344 5.14 -22.12 5.37
N ALA A 345 5.39 -22.68 6.54
CA ALA A 345 5.37 -24.12 6.76
C ALA A 345 3.99 -24.73 6.45
N GLN A 346 3.96 -25.92 5.85
CA GLN A 346 2.73 -26.64 5.54
C GLN A 346 1.79 -26.76 6.75
N ALA A 347 2.33 -27.03 7.94
CA ALA A 347 1.53 -27.17 9.15
C ALA A 347 0.75 -25.90 9.51
N GLN A 348 1.33 -24.74 9.20
CA GLN A 348 0.70 -23.45 9.37
C GLN A 348 -0.27 -23.12 8.22
N ALA A 349 0.12 -23.44 6.99
CA ALA A 349 -0.65 -23.11 5.80
C ALA A 349 -1.94 -23.92 5.66
N LEU A 350 -1.92 -25.24 5.94
CA LEU A 350 -3.06 -26.12 5.68
C LEU A 350 -4.38 -25.69 6.35
N PRO A 351 -4.42 -25.37 7.65
CA PRO A 351 -5.67 -24.94 8.30
C PRO A 351 -6.23 -23.64 7.69
N VAL A 352 -5.34 -22.72 7.34
CA VAL A 352 -5.70 -21.44 6.73
C VAL A 352 -6.25 -21.66 5.32
N VAL A 353 -5.51 -22.40 4.47
CA VAL A 353 -5.93 -22.72 3.09
C VAL A 353 -7.29 -23.42 3.07
N GLU A 354 -7.56 -24.34 4.01
CA GLU A 354 -8.85 -25.04 4.07
C GLU A 354 -10.02 -24.11 4.41
N GLN A 355 -9.80 -23.06 5.22
CA GLN A 355 -10.80 -22.04 5.47
C GLN A 355 -10.99 -21.10 4.27
N LEU A 356 -9.88 -20.62 3.68
CA LEU A 356 -9.91 -19.70 2.55
C LEU A 356 -10.61 -20.32 1.32
N ARG A 357 -10.39 -21.61 1.05
CA ARG A 357 -11.06 -22.31 -0.09
C ARG A 357 -12.57 -22.41 0.06
N GLN A 358 -13.10 -22.27 1.26
CA GLN A 358 -14.54 -22.23 1.54
C GLN A 358 -15.16 -20.84 1.31
N GLY A 359 -14.35 -19.85 0.90
CA GLY A 359 -14.80 -18.49 0.65
C GLY A 359 -14.86 -17.60 1.88
N SER A 360 -14.12 -17.95 2.94
CA SER A 360 -14.05 -17.19 4.18
C SER A 360 -12.63 -16.70 4.43
N ASP A 361 -12.46 -15.41 4.64
CA ASP A 361 -11.18 -14.81 5.03
C ASP A 361 -10.76 -15.29 6.44
N PHE A 362 -9.48 -15.25 6.73
CA PHE A 362 -8.90 -15.68 8.01
C PHE A 362 -7.90 -14.66 8.52
N LEU A 363 -8.09 -14.12 9.73
CA LEU A 363 -7.27 -13.06 10.31
C LEU A 363 -6.99 -11.96 9.29
N SER A 364 -8.07 -11.33 8.80
CA SER A 364 -8.04 -10.37 7.72
C SER A 364 -9.17 -9.35 7.87
N ILE A 365 -8.86 -8.09 7.67
CA ILE A 365 -9.84 -7.01 7.49
C ILE A 365 -10.02 -6.66 6.00
N GLY A 366 -9.22 -7.26 5.12
CA GLY A 366 -9.27 -7.11 3.66
C GLY A 366 -8.35 -6.02 3.12
N VAL A 367 -7.18 -5.82 3.69
CA VAL A 367 -6.17 -4.87 3.19
C VAL A 367 -4.94 -5.58 2.63
N ASN A 368 -4.25 -4.94 1.71
CA ASN A 368 -2.87 -5.25 1.38
C ASN A 368 -2.01 -4.23 2.13
N GLY A 369 -1.54 -4.61 3.30
CA GLY A 369 -0.91 -3.74 4.26
C GLY A 369 0.59 -3.96 4.39
N THR A 370 1.31 -2.88 4.70
CA THR A 370 2.74 -2.93 5.04
C THR A 370 2.99 -2.08 6.27
N ALA A 371 3.59 -2.65 7.29
CA ALA A 371 4.00 -1.92 8.48
C ALA A 371 5.02 -0.83 8.11
N VAL A 372 4.75 0.39 8.52
CA VAL A 372 5.62 1.56 8.35
C VAL A 372 5.94 2.15 9.72
N ASN A 373 7.16 2.64 9.88
CA ASN A 373 7.61 3.33 11.09
C ASN A 373 8.74 4.27 10.70
N ASP A 374 8.57 5.57 10.90
CA ASP A 374 9.57 6.59 10.57
C ASP A 374 10.64 6.77 11.66
N GLY A 375 10.45 6.09 12.81
CA GLY A 375 11.34 6.16 13.97
C GLY A 375 11.19 7.43 14.81
N GLU A 376 10.19 8.26 14.54
CA GLU A 376 9.90 9.52 15.22
C GLU A 376 8.45 9.52 15.76
N SER A 377 7.48 9.84 14.94
CA SER A 377 6.09 10.06 15.37
C SER A 377 5.06 9.22 14.61
N LEU A 378 5.40 8.64 13.49
CA LEU A 378 4.47 7.89 12.66
C LEU A 378 4.80 6.41 12.64
N SER A 379 3.86 5.59 13.14
CA SER A 379 3.87 4.14 12.94
C SER A 379 2.46 3.66 12.61
N GLY A 380 2.35 2.56 11.86
CA GLY A 380 1.06 2.02 11.47
C GLY A 380 1.16 1.06 10.28
N ILE A 381 0.01 0.68 9.74
CA ILE A 381 -0.09 -0.20 8.58
C ILE A 381 -0.49 0.62 7.36
N TRP A 382 0.46 0.87 6.47
CA TRP A 382 0.20 1.49 5.17
C TRP A 382 -0.67 0.58 4.32
N VAL A 383 -1.77 1.10 3.80
CA VAL A 383 -2.75 0.35 2.99
C VAL A 383 -2.47 0.59 1.50
N SER A 384 -1.80 -0.35 0.84
CA SER A 384 -1.55 -0.27 -0.61
C SER A 384 -2.81 -0.49 -1.43
N SER A 385 -3.73 -1.33 -0.95
CA SER A 385 -5.02 -1.60 -1.59
C SER A 385 -6.01 -2.25 -0.61
N VAL A 386 -7.31 -2.12 -0.93
CA VAL A 386 -8.41 -2.66 -0.13
C VAL A 386 -9.25 -3.63 -0.96
N LYS A 387 -9.60 -4.78 -0.39
CA LYS A 387 -10.49 -5.77 -0.99
C LYS A 387 -11.93 -5.28 -0.92
N SER A 388 -12.59 -5.15 -2.06
CA SER A 388 -13.98 -4.70 -2.13
C SER A 388 -14.93 -5.61 -1.34
N GLY A 389 -15.81 -5.00 -0.53
CA GLY A 389 -16.78 -5.67 0.33
C GLY A 389 -16.21 -6.23 1.64
N SER A 390 -14.92 -6.00 1.93
CA SER A 390 -14.26 -6.39 3.18
C SER A 390 -14.72 -5.53 4.37
N PRO A 391 -14.36 -5.90 5.61
CA PRO A 391 -14.57 -5.03 6.77
C PRO A 391 -13.92 -3.65 6.63
N ALA A 392 -12.69 -3.56 6.11
CA ALA A 392 -11.99 -2.31 5.88
C ALA A 392 -12.71 -1.42 4.83
N ASP A 393 -13.11 -2.00 3.69
CA ASP A 393 -13.86 -1.29 2.65
C ASP A 393 -15.20 -0.73 3.17
N LYS A 394 -15.93 -1.52 3.97
CA LYS A 394 -17.20 -1.09 4.58
C LYS A 394 -17.02 -0.01 5.64
N ALA A 395 -15.92 -0.02 6.36
CA ALA A 395 -15.59 1.03 7.32
C ALA A 395 -15.18 2.33 6.62
N GLY A 396 -14.76 2.29 5.36
CA GLY A 396 -14.32 3.45 4.60
C GLY A 396 -12.81 3.63 4.56
N VAL A 397 -12.03 2.58 4.85
CA VAL A 397 -10.58 2.57 4.64
C VAL A 397 -10.28 2.62 3.15
N GLU A 398 -9.37 3.47 2.74
CA GLU A 398 -8.97 3.69 1.35
C GLU A 398 -7.49 3.32 1.12
N SER A 399 -7.13 3.08 -0.14
CA SER A 399 -5.73 2.90 -0.52
C SER A 399 -4.95 4.20 -0.33
N GLY A 400 -3.82 4.15 0.37
CA GLY A 400 -3.03 5.30 0.78
C GLY A 400 -3.31 5.77 2.20
N ASP A 401 -4.25 5.14 2.91
CA ASP A 401 -4.42 5.35 4.35
C ASP A 401 -3.32 4.62 5.14
N ILE A 402 -3.07 5.08 6.35
CA ILE A 402 -2.26 4.40 7.37
C ILE A 402 -3.18 4.04 8.52
N ILE A 403 -3.33 2.76 8.83
CA ILE A 403 -4.04 2.32 10.04
C ILE A 403 -3.07 2.50 11.20
N THR A 404 -3.28 3.52 12.00
CA THR A 404 -2.43 3.91 13.13
C THR A 404 -2.79 3.15 14.39
N GLY A 405 -4.07 2.85 14.56
CA GLY A 405 -4.59 2.18 15.74
C GLY A 405 -5.62 1.09 15.45
N LEU A 406 -5.63 0.06 16.29
CA LEU A 406 -6.66 -0.97 16.33
C LEU A 406 -6.93 -1.33 17.79
N GLU A 407 -8.21 -1.29 18.24
CA GLU A 407 -8.59 -1.48 19.65
C GLU A 407 -7.81 -0.56 20.61
N ASN A 408 -7.59 0.69 20.18
CA ASN A 408 -6.82 1.72 20.91
C ASN A 408 -5.35 1.34 21.19
N LEU A 409 -4.79 0.41 20.43
CA LEU A 409 -3.38 0.06 20.47
C LEU A 409 -2.68 0.60 19.23
N VAL A 410 -1.58 1.32 19.43
CA VAL A 410 -0.73 1.83 18.34
C VAL A 410 -0.07 0.67 17.62
N LEU A 411 -0.07 0.70 16.29
CA LEU A 411 0.39 -0.40 15.46
C LEU A 411 1.81 -0.19 14.93
N ALA A 412 2.46 -1.30 14.61
CA ALA A 412 3.77 -1.35 13.93
C ALA A 412 4.89 -0.54 14.61
N THR A 413 4.87 -0.43 15.93
CA THR A 413 5.88 0.31 16.70
C THR A 413 7.29 -0.25 16.53
N ASP A 414 7.41 -1.53 16.14
CA ASP A 414 8.68 -2.21 15.82
C ASP A 414 8.93 -2.36 14.31
N GLY A 415 8.06 -1.79 13.45
CA GLY A 415 8.13 -1.88 12.00
C GLY A 415 7.67 -3.24 11.43
N THR A 416 6.95 -4.04 12.21
CA THR A 416 6.40 -5.34 11.78
C THR A 416 4.87 -5.37 11.87
N MET A 417 4.26 -6.43 11.31
CA MET A 417 2.83 -6.69 11.40
C MET A 417 2.41 -7.35 12.74
N SER A 418 3.34 -7.51 13.70
CA SER A 418 3.11 -8.30 14.91
C SER A 418 1.91 -7.81 15.70
N ASP A 419 1.90 -6.53 16.12
CA ASP A 419 0.84 -5.94 16.96
C ASP A 419 -0.53 -6.06 16.28
N TYR A 420 -0.62 -5.69 15.00
CA TYR A 420 -1.83 -5.81 14.19
C TYR A 420 -2.37 -7.25 14.16
N CYS A 421 -1.49 -8.22 13.89
CA CYS A 421 -1.89 -9.62 13.78
C CYS A 421 -2.22 -10.24 15.14
N ASP A 422 -1.56 -9.84 16.22
CA ASP A 422 -1.87 -10.31 17.57
C ASP A 422 -3.26 -9.84 18.01
N ILE A 423 -3.66 -8.61 17.66
CA ILE A 423 -5.03 -8.15 17.90
C ILE A 423 -6.02 -9.04 17.12
N LEU A 424 -5.80 -9.27 15.82
CA LEU A 424 -6.71 -10.10 15.02
C LEU A 424 -6.78 -11.55 15.52
N ARG A 425 -5.70 -12.12 16.06
CA ARG A 425 -5.68 -13.47 16.65
C ARG A 425 -6.53 -13.59 17.92
N THR A 426 -6.77 -12.49 18.62
CA THR A 426 -7.56 -12.46 19.86
C THR A 426 -9.04 -12.22 19.62
N HIS A 427 -9.44 -11.91 18.38
CA HIS A 427 -10.82 -11.62 17.99
C HIS A 427 -11.37 -12.63 16.98
N ASN A 428 -12.70 -12.69 16.85
CA ASN A 428 -13.36 -13.53 15.87
C ASN A 428 -13.68 -12.72 14.60
N ALA A 429 -13.76 -13.40 13.46
CA ALA A 429 -14.27 -12.77 12.25
C ALA A 429 -15.69 -12.21 12.47
N GLY A 430 -15.85 -10.90 12.24
CA GLY A 430 -17.14 -10.20 12.43
C GLY A 430 -17.29 -9.52 13.78
N ASP A 431 -16.37 -9.66 14.72
CA ASP A 431 -16.32 -8.80 15.90
C ASP A 431 -16.15 -7.34 15.48
N THR A 432 -16.77 -6.44 16.25
CA THR A 432 -16.60 -5.00 16.05
C THR A 432 -15.30 -4.58 16.68
N LEU A 433 -14.40 -3.95 15.91
CA LEU A 433 -13.09 -3.48 16.37
C LEU A 433 -12.98 -1.98 16.14
N ALA A 434 -12.57 -1.22 17.15
CA ALA A 434 -12.23 0.18 17.01
C ALA A 434 -11.01 0.33 16.09
N ILE A 435 -11.08 1.25 15.15
CA ILE A 435 -10.00 1.51 14.19
C ILE A 435 -9.74 3.01 14.08
N GLU A 436 -8.46 3.38 14.07
CA GLU A 436 -7.98 4.72 13.80
C GLU A 436 -7.15 4.69 12.52
N VAL A 437 -7.35 5.68 11.67
CA VAL A 437 -6.75 5.77 10.35
C VAL A 437 -6.28 7.19 10.08
N LEU A 438 -5.01 7.34 9.72
CA LEU A 438 -4.50 8.58 9.12
C LEU A 438 -4.69 8.51 7.60
N ARG A 439 -5.54 9.38 7.05
CA ARG A 439 -5.66 9.59 5.61
C ARG A 439 -4.52 10.46 5.11
N PHE A 440 -3.44 9.83 4.70
CA PHE A 440 -2.14 10.47 4.45
C PHE A 440 -2.20 11.65 3.46
N ASN A 441 -3.09 11.60 2.46
CA ASN A 441 -3.20 12.66 1.44
C ASN A 441 -3.84 13.96 1.95
N THR A 442 -4.68 13.88 2.99
CA THR A 442 -5.41 15.02 3.57
C THR A 442 -4.97 15.32 5.00
N GLU A 443 -4.07 14.47 5.55
CA GLU A 443 -3.60 14.54 6.95
C GLU A 443 -4.74 14.46 7.98
N GLU A 444 -5.88 13.86 7.58
CA GLU A 444 -7.05 13.68 8.44
C GLU A 444 -6.94 12.40 9.25
N VAL A 445 -7.13 12.50 10.55
CA VAL A 445 -7.32 11.35 11.43
C VAL A 445 -8.79 10.98 11.42
N LEU A 446 -9.07 9.72 11.11
CA LEU A 446 -10.41 9.16 11.02
C LEU A 446 -10.56 8.05 12.05
N GLU A 447 -11.66 8.06 12.77
CA GLU A 447 -12.02 7.02 13.74
C GLU A 447 -13.31 6.32 13.33
N GLY A 448 -13.43 5.05 13.66
CA GLY A 448 -14.61 4.26 13.34
C GLY A 448 -14.49 2.83 13.85
N GLN A 449 -15.28 1.94 13.26
CA GLN A 449 -15.32 0.55 13.68
C GLN A 449 -15.34 -0.39 12.48
N LEU A 450 -14.45 -1.34 12.45
CA LEU A 450 -14.59 -2.50 11.58
C LEU A 450 -15.85 -3.28 11.99
N ASN A 451 -16.67 -3.66 11.02
CA ASN A 451 -17.97 -4.32 11.24
C ASN A 451 -18.96 -3.51 12.12
N GLY A 452 -18.76 -2.21 12.23
CA GLY A 452 -19.60 -1.28 12.98
C GLY A 452 -19.81 0.03 12.26
N ASP A 453 -19.62 1.12 12.94
CA ASP A 453 -19.78 2.47 12.40
C ASP A 453 -18.66 2.80 11.40
N PRO A 454 -18.96 3.48 10.27
CA PRO A 454 -17.95 3.87 9.30
C PRO A 454 -16.98 4.90 9.88
N LEU A 455 -15.81 5.01 9.25
CA LEU A 455 -14.83 6.04 9.56
C LEU A 455 -15.46 7.44 9.39
N VAL A 456 -15.32 8.24 10.41
CA VAL A 456 -15.65 9.66 10.40
C VAL A 456 -14.40 10.42 10.84
N GLN A 457 -14.28 11.66 10.41
CA GLN A 457 -13.17 12.49 10.85
C GLN A 457 -13.19 12.55 12.39
N SER A 458 -12.07 12.21 13.00
CA SER A 458 -11.87 12.43 14.42
C SER A 458 -12.12 13.90 14.71
N PHE A 459 -12.78 14.18 15.81
CA PHE A 459 -13.37 15.47 16.12
C PHE A 459 -12.45 16.65 15.76
N SER A 460 -12.88 17.51 14.82
CA SER A 460 -12.23 18.77 14.50
C SER A 460 -12.96 19.91 15.18
N PHE A 461 -12.29 20.56 16.10
CA PHE A 461 -12.79 21.79 16.74
C PHE A 461 -12.95 22.91 15.72
N ALA A 462 -12.03 23.02 14.76
CA ALA A 462 -12.09 24.01 13.69
C ALA A 462 -13.39 23.87 12.87
N GLN A 463 -13.74 22.64 12.49
CA GLN A 463 -14.97 22.34 11.75
C GLN A 463 -16.23 22.66 12.59
N THR A 464 -16.26 22.22 13.85
CA THR A 464 -17.40 22.46 14.75
C THR A 464 -17.65 23.96 14.96
N LEU A 465 -16.59 24.73 15.17
CA LEU A 465 -16.69 26.18 15.35
C LEU A 465 -17.07 26.92 14.05
N GLN A 466 -16.62 26.44 12.89
CA GLN A 466 -17.04 26.94 11.59
C GLN A 466 -18.52 26.66 11.30
N ASP A 467 -19.02 25.50 11.67
CA ASP A 467 -20.42 25.10 11.52
C ASP A 467 -21.32 25.92 12.47
N GLU A 468 -20.90 26.17 13.68
CA GLU A 468 -21.61 27.03 14.64
C GLU A 468 -21.61 28.50 14.20
N ALA A 469 -20.49 29.01 13.68
CA ALA A 469 -20.39 30.36 13.12
C ALA A 469 -21.27 30.52 11.86
N SER A 470 -21.37 29.48 11.04
CA SER A 470 -22.21 29.48 9.82
C SER A 470 -23.71 29.47 10.12
N ASN A 471 -24.12 28.92 11.26
CA ASN A 471 -25.51 28.90 11.74
C ASN A 471 -25.93 30.23 12.40
N ASN A 472 -24.98 31.06 12.80
CA ASN A 472 -25.20 32.45 13.28
C ASN A 472 -24.89 33.45 12.18
N ASP A 473 -25.89 33.93 11.47
CA ASP A 473 -25.91 34.80 10.29
C ASP A 473 -25.20 36.17 10.49
N SER A 474 -23.99 36.21 11.02
CA SER A 474 -23.20 37.42 11.26
C SER A 474 -21.71 37.14 11.50
N ALA A 475 -20.97 36.64 10.51
CA ALA A 475 -19.52 36.90 10.46
C ALA A 475 -19.02 36.73 9.03
N SER A 476 -18.66 37.85 8.40
CA SER A 476 -17.90 37.89 7.16
C SER A 476 -16.45 37.59 7.51
N THR A 477 -16.02 36.34 7.35
CA THR A 477 -14.61 35.97 7.42
C THR A 477 -13.92 36.37 6.13
N GLY A 478 -12.94 37.24 6.24
CA GLY A 478 -11.99 37.52 5.18
C GLY A 478 -11.04 36.33 5.05
N THR A 479 -11.17 35.58 3.94
CA THR A 479 -10.23 34.52 3.57
C THR A 479 -8.82 35.06 3.45
N SER A 480 -7.94 34.70 4.38
CA SER A 480 -6.51 34.66 4.17
C SER A 480 -6.05 33.21 4.37
N ASP A 481 -5.71 32.53 3.26
CA ASP A 481 -5.06 31.20 3.23
C ASP A 481 -3.68 31.27 3.91
N THR A 482 -3.63 31.29 5.23
CA THR A 482 -2.37 31.19 5.98
C THR A 482 -2.53 30.14 7.06
N THR A 483 -2.11 28.90 6.75
CA THR A 483 -1.88 27.83 7.70
C THR A 483 -0.45 27.89 8.23
N TYR A 484 -0.19 27.33 9.39
CA TYR A 484 1.18 27.13 9.87
C TYR A 484 1.85 26.03 9.06
N ALA A 485 3.07 26.30 8.58
CA ALA A 485 3.77 25.38 7.69
C ALA A 485 4.51 24.24 8.41
N ASP A 486 4.84 24.44 9.70
CA ASP A 486 5.65 23.49 10.47
C ASP A 486 5.18 23.49 11.94
N TYR A 487 5.12 22.31 12.56
CA TYR A 487 4.85 22.09 13.98
C TYR A 487 6.06 21.54 14.69
N MET A 488 6.10 21.64 16.01
CA MET A 488 7.16 21.09 16.86
C MET A 488 6.56 20.52 18.14
N ALA A 489 7.05 19.37 18.56
CA ALA A 489 6.73 18.82 19.87
C ALA A 489 7.43 19.64 20.96
N ILE A 490 6.70 19.98 22.01
CA ILE A 490 7.20 20.65 23.21
C ILE A 490 6.87 19.81 24.45
N THR A 491 7.68 19.96 25.49
CA THR A 491 7.50 19.23 26.76
C THR A 491 7.59 20.18 27.94
N ASP A 492 7.00 19.78 29.09
CA ASP A 492 7.27 20.39 30.37
C ASP A 492 8.73 20.11 30.84
N ASP A 493 9.20 20.79 31.86
CA ASP A 493 10.57 20.63 32.38
C ASP A 493 10.88 19.21 32.88
N SER A 494 9.89 18.41 33.20
CA SER A 494 10.07 17.02 33.64
C SER A 494 10.08 16.02 32.47
N GLY A 495 9.57 16.41 31.28
CA GLY A 495 9.38 15.56 30.11
C GLY A 495 8.19 14.59 30.24
N ALA A 496 7.30 14.81 31.22
CA ALA A 496 6.10 13.98 31.43
C ALA A 496 4.90 14.44 30.60
N MET A 497 4.89 15.68 30.13
CA MET A 497 3.83 16.21 29.27
C MET A 497 4.39 16.56 27.91
N THR A 498 3.64 16.24 26.86
CA THR A 498 4.03 16.55 25.48
C THR A 498 2.81 17.02 24.69
N LEU A 499 3.00 17.97 23.78
CA LEU A 499 2.03 18.37 22.77
C LEU A 499 2.75 19.02 21.57
N GLU A 500 2.09 19.10 20.43
CA GLU A 500 2.60 19.77 19.23
C GLU A 500 2.03 21.18 19.11
N VAL A 501 2.90 22.14 18.79
CA VAL A 501 2.53 23.54 18.59
C VAL A 501 3.18 24.08 17.31
N PRO A 502 2.63 25.12 16.68
CA PRO A 502 3.30 25.77 15.56
C PRO A 502 4.72 26.23 15.93
N VAL A 503 5.69 26.01 15.05
CA VAL A 503 7.07 26.51 15.23
C VAL A 503 7.10 28.03 15.44
N ALA A 504 6.08 28.75 14.96
CA ALA A 504 5.91 30.17 15.20
C ALA A 504 5.61 30.53 16.67
N TRP A 505 5.16 29.58 17.51
CA TRP A 505 4.93 29.74 18.95
C TRP A 505 6.19 29.35 19.75
N GLY A 506 7.32 29.91 19.34
CA GLY A 506 8.65 29.47 19.78
C GLY A 506 9.07 29.90 21.21
N GLU A 507 8.27 30.68 21.94
CA GLU A 507 8.48 30.89 23.38
C GLU A 507 7.77 29.77 24.14
N VAL A 508 8.52 28.94 24.88
CA VAL A 508 8.03 27.79 25.65
C VAL A 508 8.46 27.92 27.10
N ASP A 509 7.53 27.72 28.03
CA ASP A 509 7.77 27.66 29.49
C ASP A 509 7.19 26.33 30.02
N GLY A 510 8.05 25.39 30.39
CA GLY A 510 7.72 24.08 30.96
C GLY A 510 7.72 24.00 32.46
N SER A 511 7.70 25.14 33.16
CA SER A 511 7.74 25.19 34.64
C SER A 511 6.47 24.61 35.27
N ALA A 512 6.59 24.08 36.49
CA ALA A 512 5.47 23.50 37.20
C ALA A 512 4.27 24.46 37.35
N TRP A 513 3.07 23.93 37.29
CA TRP A 513 1.85 24.70 37.55
C TRP A 513 1.80 25.17 38.98
N ASN A 514 1.96 26.48 39.18
CA ASN A 514 2.05 27.11 40.51
C ASN A 514 0.78 27.90 40.81
N LEU A 515 0.16 27.63 41.94
CA LEU A 515 -0.95 28.41 42.49
C LEU A 515 -0.56 28.98 43.84
N ASP A 516 -0.52 30.32 43.97
CA ASP A 516 -0.21 31.05 45.17
C ASP A 516 1.14 30.63 45.84
N GLY A 517 2.13 30.26 45.02
CA GLY A 517 3.47 29.86 45.50
C GLY A 517 3.56 28.37 45.88
N THR A 518 2.57 27.58 45.58
CA THR A 518 2.58 26.12 45.75
C THR A 518 2.48 25.44 44.37
N ASP A 519 3.38 24.51 44.08
CA ASP A 519 3.32 23.70 42.89
C ASP A 519 2.19 22.68 43.04
N ILE A 520 1.22 22.72 42.12
CA ILE A 520 0.00 21.92 42.15
C ILE A 520 -0.10 20.94 41.01
N GLY A 521 0.90 20.92 40.09
CA GLY A 521 0.91 20.03 38.95
C GLY A 521 2.02 20.35 37.98
N LEU A 522 1.96 19.71 36.82
CA LEU A 522 2.83 19.97 35.70
C LEU A 522 2.18 21.02 34.78
N SER A 523 2.97 21.81 34.05
CA SER A 523 2.42 22.64 32.98
C SER A 523 3.44 22.94 31.90
N VAL A 524 2.92 23.24 30.70
CA VAL A 524 3.67 23.81 29.59
C VAL A 524 2.86 24.91 28.92
N THR A 525 3.50 26.04 28.66
CA THR A 525 2.91 27.19 27.95
C THR A 525 3.70 27.45 26.69
N ALA A 526 3.04 27.68 25.58
CA ALA A 526 3.68 28.08 24.32
C ALA A 526 2.92 29.19 23.62
N ALA A 527 3.64 30.15 23.07
CA ALA A 527 3.09 31.28 22.32
C ALA A 527 4.18 31.94 21.46
N PRO A 528 3.83 32.80 20.47
CA PRO A 528 4.80 33.70 19.84
C PRO A 528 5.49 34.65 20.86
N ASN A 529 4.74 35.05 21.89
CA ASN A 529 5.22 35.78 23.05
C ASN A 529 4.35 35.42 24.26
N ILE A 530 4.89 34.72 25.25
CA ILE A 530 4.14 34.23 26.42
C ILE A 530 3.59 35.39 27.26
N ASN A 531 4.38 36.48 27.47
CA ASN A 531 3.89 37.61 28.25
C ASN A 531 2.69 38.28 27.59
N ASP A 532 2.68 38.43 26.27
CA ASP A 532 1.56 39.02 25.54
C ASP A 532 0.35 38.04 25.51
N PHE A 533 0.57 36.74 25.41
CA PHE A 533 -0.47 35.71 25.52
C PHE A 533 -1.20 35.77 26.87
N LEU A 534 -0.44 35.84 27.95
CA LEU A 534 -1.01 35.87 29.31
C LEU A 534 -1.69 37.21 29.67
N ASN A 535 -1.41 38.31 28.96
CA ASN A 535 -1.87 39.65 29.35
C ASN A 535 -2.70 40.35 28.25
N SER A 536 -2.96 39.72 27.11
CA SER A 536 -3.77 40.29 26.03
C SER A 536 -4.61 39.24 25.32
N TRP A 537 -5.64 39.68 24.63
CA TRP A 537 -6.52 38.84 23.78
C TRP A 537 -6.12 38.88 22.29
N THR A 538 -4.89 39.29 21.96
CA THR A 538 -4.46 39.49 20.56
C THR A 538 -3.27 38.64 20.17
N THR A 539 -2.83 37.74 21.03
CA THR A 539 -1.68 36.87 20.81
C THR A 539 -2.11 35.41 20.97
N PRO A 540 -1.99 34.56 19.96
CA PRO A 540 -2.35 33.15 20.10
C PRO A 540 -1.40 32.42 21.05
N GLY A 541 -1.86 31.30 21.59
CA GLY A 541 -1.03 30.49 22.48
C GLY A 541 -1.83 29.38 23.16
N VAL A 542 -1.09 28.50 23.82
CA VAL A 542 -1.64 27.38 24.61
C VAL A 542 -1.06 27.38 26.02
N PHE A 543 -1.92 27.06 26.98
CA PHE A 543 -1.53 26.63 28.33
C PHE A 543 -2.07 25.22 28.52
N PHE A 544 -1.19 24.25 28.75
CA PHE A 544 -1.54 22.87 29.05
C PHE A 544 -1.01 22.52 30.44
N ALA A 545 -1.87 21.98 31.30
CA ALA A 545 -1.50 21.61 32.67
C ALA A 545 -2.13 20.28 33.07
N ALA A 546 -1.51 19.55 33.98
CA ALA A 546 -2.03 18.30 34.55
C ALA A 546 -1.79 18.26 36.05
N THR A 547 -2.79 17.77 36.79
CA THR A 547 -2.72 17.67 38.27
C THR A 547 -3.51 16.48 38.79
N ASP A 548 -2.98 15.84 39.82
CA ASP A 548 -3.65 14.80 40.64
C ASP A 548 -4.10 15.34 42.01
N GLN A 549 -3.94 16.66 42.26
CA GLN A 549 -4.14 17.26 43.57
C GLN A 549 -5.56 17.81 43.78
N PHE A 550 -6.41 17.83 42.75
CA PHE A 550 -7.77 18.30 42.87
C PHE A 550 -8.75 17.13 42.90
N ASP A 551 -9.52 17.00 43.98
CA ASP A 551 -10.67 16.09 44.09
C ASP A 551 -11.93 16.84 43.58
N LEU A 552 -11.88 17.33 42.34
CA LEU A 552 -12.95 18.06 41.65
C LEU A 552 -13.36 17.31 40.41
N SER A 553 -14.65 17.28 40.14
CA SER A 553 -15.16 16.78 38.85
C SER A 553 -14.75 17.72 37.71
N VAL A 554 -14.78 17.21 36.46
CA VAL A 554 -14.54 17.99 35.24
C VAL A 554 -15.37 19.28 35.22
N ASP A 555 -16.65 19.20 35.56
CA ASP A 555 -17.54 20.37 35.63
C ASP A 555 -17.15 21.36 36.72
N GLU A 556 -16.72 20.89 37.88
CA GLU A 556 -16.28 21.77 38.98
C GLU A 556 -14.96 22.44 38.65
N LEU A 557 -14.04 21.74 37.97
CA LEU A 557 -12.75 22.31 37.56
C LEU A 557 -12.98 23.36 36.47
N LEU A 558 -13.79 23.11 35.43
CA LEU A 558 -14.14 24.10 34.41
C LEU A 558 -14.81 25.34 34.97
N ASN A 559 -15.64 25.22 36.01
CA ASN A 559 -16.27 26.38 36.66
C ASN A 559 -15.27 27.31 37.36
N ASN A 560 -14.02 26.88 37.60
CA ASN A 560 -12.97 27.76 38.11
C ASN A 560 -12.29 28.59 37.00
N PHE A 561 -12.55 28.25 35.72
CA PHE A 561 -12.01 28.94 34.54
C PHE A 561 -13.09 29.65 33.75
N GLU A 562 -13.84 30.54 34.42
CA GLU A 562 -14.90 31.33 33.82
C GLU A 562 -14.41 32.69 33.33
N PHE A 563 -14.59 32.99 32.04
CA PHE A 563 -14.13 34.20 31.38
C PHE A 563 -15.26 35.18 31.02
N SER A 564 -16.43 35.06 31.64
CA SER A 564 -17.61 35.90 31.36
C SER A 564 -17.39 37.40 31.61
N ALA A 565 -16.33 37.79 32.29
CA ALA A 565 -15.97 39.20 32.48
C ALA A 565 -15.40 39.87 31.22
N ASP A 566 -14.68 39.11 30.40
CA ASP A 566 -13.92 39.60 29.26
C ASP A 566 -14.41 38.99 27.92
N CYS A 567 -15.18 37.89 27.96
CA CYS A 567 -15.60 37.12 26.79
C CYS A 567 -17.14 36.89 26.83
N THR A 568 -17.68 36.48 25.69
CA THR A 568 -19.07 36.00 25.57
C THR A 568 -19.06 34.48 25.45
N SER A 569 -19.88 33.73 26.24
CA SER A 569 -20.01 32.29 26.08
C SER A 569 -20.62 31.94 24.71
N ALA A 570 -20.07 30.94 24.02
CA ALA A 570 -20.60 30.47 22.74
C ALA A 570 -21.88 29.62 22.91
N GLY A 571 -22.14 29.06 24.10
CA GLY A 571 -23.30 28.20 24.34
C GLY A 571 -23.17 27.37 25.60
N ASP A 572 -23.80 26.22 25.59
CA ASP A 572 -23.70 25.21 26.66
C ASP A 572 -22.36 24.49 26.59
N ARG A 573 -21.88 24.03 27.74
CA ARG A 573 -20.69 23.15 27.87
C ARG A 573 -20.88 21.88 27.08
N THR A 574 -19.86 21.49 26.31
CA THR A 574 -19.89 20.36 25.39
C THR A 574 -19.02 19.21 25.92
N ASP A 575 -19.45 17.98 25.68
CA ASP A 575 -18.66 16.79 26.01
C ASP A 575 -17.50 16.62 25.03
N TYR A 576 -16.34 16.13 25.55
CA TYR A 576 -15.14 15.78 24.80
C TYR A 576 -14.80 14.31 25.01
N SER A 577 -14.38 13.62 23.97
CA SER A 577 -13.85 12.26 24.06
C SER A 577 -12.90 12.00 22.91
N ASP A 578 -11.74 11.44 23.20
CA ASP A 578 -10.78 10.88 22.25
C ASP A 578 -10.40 9.45 22.66
N SER A 579 -9.35 8.88 22.07
CA SER A 579 -8.89 7.51 22.38
C SER A 579 -8.30 7.34 23.78
N VAL A 580 -7.88 8.44 24.43
CA VAL A 580 -7.17 8.44 25.73
C VAL A 580 -8.00 9.09 26.82
N TYR A 581 -8.70 10.17 26.49
CA TYR A 581 -9.34 11.07 27.42
C TYR A 581 -10.84 11.19 27.21
N THR A 582 -11.55 11.43 28.32
CA THR A 582 -12.95 11.89 28.32
C THR A 582 -13.06 13.14 29.16
N GLY A 583 -13.87 14.09 28.74
CA GLY A 583 -13.97 15.36 29.45
C GLY A 583 -15.05 16.28 28.92
N LYS A 584 -14.86 17.57 29.13
CA LYS A 584 -15.74 18.62 28.63
C LYS A 584 -14.96 19.88 28.29
N TYR A 585 -15.56 20.74 27.45
CA TYR A 585 -14.99 22.04 27.13
C TYR A 585 -16.03 23.15 27.09
N ASP A 586 -15.55 24.37 27.31
CA ASP A 586 -16.28 25.62 27.16
C ASP A 586 -15.61 26.45 26.05
N VAL A 587 -16.42 27.10 25.21
CA VAL A 587 -15.96 28.03 24.16
C VAL A 587 -16.37 29.46 24.53
N TRP A 588 -15.41 30.37 24.49
CA TRP A 588 -15.55 31.78 24.78
C TRP A 588 -15.23 32.61 23.55
N LEU A 589 -16.15 33.49 23.15
CA LEU A 589 -16.07 34.32 21.95
C LEU A 589 -15.83 35.78 22.30
N THR A 590 -15.36 36.54 21.32
CA THR A 590 -15.20 38.00 21.39
C THR A 590 -14.42 38.47 22.61
N CYS A 591 -13.39 37.72 22.98
CA CYS A 591 -12.59 38.00 24.17
C CYS A 591 -11.86 39.33 24.05
N GLY A 592 -11.92 40.15 25.12
CA GLY A 592 -11.37 41.51 25.15
C GLY A 592 -12.01 42.48 24.13
N GLY A 593 -13.17 42.13 23.56
CA GLY A 593 -13.81 42.91 22.50
C GLY A 593 -13.14 42.82 21.13
N THR A 594 -12.35 41.74 20.91
CA THR A 594 -11.72 41.36 19.64
C THR A 594 -12.47 40.18 19.02
N ASP A 595 -12.05 39.71 17.86
CA ASP A 595 -12.57 38.46 17.26
C ASP A 595 -11.94 37.18 17.85
N THR A 596 -11.20 37.31 18.96
CA THR A 596 -10.50 36.21 19.61
C THR A 596 -11.46 35.23 20.25
N LEU A 597 -11.16 33.95 20.08
CA LEU A 597 -11.81 32.80 20.68
C LEU A 597 -10.88 32.16 21.70
N LEU A 598 -11.44 31.68 22.82
CA LEU A 598 -10.71 30.89 23.82
C LEU A 598 -11.46 29.57 24.03
N VAL A 599 -10.76 28.47 23.85
CA VAL A 599 -11.24 27.12 24.22
C VAL A 599 -10.63 26.75 25.55
N VAL A 600 -11.46 26.30 26.48
CA VAL A 600 -11.02 25.77 27.78
C VAL A 600 -11.57 24.38 27.94
N MET A 601 -10.68 23.39 27.98
CA MET A 601 -11.02 21.97 28.09
C MET A 601 -10.45 21.37 29.36
N VAL A 602 -11.23 20.50 30.00
CA VAL A 602 -10.76 19.62 31.08
C VAL A 602 -11.09 18.19 30.68
N ALA A 603 -10.08 17.33 30.72
CA ALA A 603 -10.19 15.94 30.34
C ALA A 603 -9.44 15.02 31.32
N GLU A 604 -9.89 13.78 31.44
CA GLU A 604 -9.35 12.77 32.35
C GLU A 604 -9.12 11.46 31.60
N PRO A 605 -8.02 10.73 31.88
CA PRO A 605 -7.85 9.38 31.37
C PRO A 605 -8.89 8.42 31.95
N ALA A 606 -9.05 7.24 31.35
CA ALA A 606 -10.05 6.25 31.76
C ALA A 606 -9.93 5.80 33.23
N ASP A 607 -8.74 5.85 33.82
CA ASP A 607 -8.47 5.51 35.22
C ASP A 607 -8.63 6.70 36.19
N GLN A 608 -8.91 7.89 35.64
CA GLN A 608 -9.11 9.14 36.40
C GLN A 608 -7.92 9.46 37.35
N SER A 609 -6.70 9.08 36.96
CA SER A 609 -5.51 9.24 37.79
C SER A 609 -5.04 10.70 37.88
N TYR A 610 -5.46 11.56 36.97
CA TYR A 610 -5.22 13.01 36.97
C TYR A 610 -6.27 13.73 36.12
N SER A 611 -6.35 15.06 36.25
CA SER A 611 -7.12 15.92 35.36
C SER A 611 -6.16 16.76 34.52
N ALA A 612 -6.37 16.80 33.20
CA ALA A 612 -5.68 17.65 32.25
C ALA A 612 -6.53 18.91 31.96
N LEU A 613 -5.92 20.09 32.00
CA LEU A 613 -6.51 21.36 31.62
C LEU A 613 -5.78 21.92 30.41
N ILE A 614 -6.52 22.23 29.36
CA ILE A 614 -5.98 22.85 28.15
C ILE A 614 -6.74 24.14 27.88
N MET A 615 -6.01 25.23 27.70
CA MET A 615 -6.56 26.52 27.27
C MET A 615 -5.85 27.00 26.01
N VAL A 616 -6.60 27.20 24.94
CA VAL A 616 -6.05 27.67 23.65
C VAL A 616 -6.72 28.97 23.23
N GLN A 617 -5.90 30.02 23.06
CA GLN A 617 -6.33 31.31 22.54
C GLN A 617 -6.11 31.37 21.02
N VAL A 618 -7.19 31.48 20.27
CA VAL A 618 -7.26 31.50 18.81
C VAL A 618 -7.54 32.91 18.33
N VAL A 619 -6.70 33.47 17.48
CA VAL A 619 -6.75 34.86 17.00
C VAL A 619 -6.93 34.94 15.49
N SER A 620 -6.64 33.84 14.78
CA SER A 620 -6.72 33.74 13.32
C SER A 620 -7.17 32.34 12.89
N ASP A 621 -7.53 32.20 11.61
CA ASP A 621 -7.89 30.88 11.04
C ASP A 621 -6.73 29.87 11.14
N ALA A 622 -5.48 30.30 11.00
CA ALA A 622 -4.31 29.43 11.23
C ALA A 622 -4.21 28.87 12.67
N ASP A 623 -4.71 29.62 13.65
CA ASP A 623 -4.72 29.16 15.04
C ASP A 623 -5.84 28.16 15.32
N LEU A 624 -6.87 28.07 14.45
CA LEU A 624 -7.87 26.98 14.49
C LEU A 624 -7.24 25.65 14.10
N ASP A 625 -6.42 25.64 13.03
CA ASP A 625 -5.66 24.44 12.66
C ASP A 625 -4.68 24.06 13.78
N ALA A 626 -4.03 25.05 14.43
CA ALA A 626 -3.16 24.80 15.57
C ALA A 626 -3.93 24.22 16.77
N LEU A 627 -5.16 24.63 17.01
CA LEU A 627 -6.03 24.07 18.06
C LEU A 627 -6.27 22.58 17.82
N ASP A 628 -6.59 22.17 16.58
CA ASP A 628 -6.78 20.76 16.26
C ASP A 628 -5.49 19.96 16.45
N HIS A 629 -4.32 20.46 16.00
CA HIS A 629 -3.03 19.83 16.27
C HIS A 629 -2.73 19.65 17.76
N ILE A 630 -2.97 20.67 18.57
CA ILE A 630 -2.79 20.62 20.01
C ILE A 630 -3.65 19.56 20.65
N LEU A 631 -4.94 19.50 20.28
CA LEU A 631 -5.90 18.57 20.87
C LEU A 631 -5.71 17.12 20.40
N ASN A 632 -5.09 16.91 19.25
CA ASN A 632 -4.75 15.58 18.74
C ASN A 632 -3.38 15.07 19.22
N SER A 633 -2.56 15.92 19.85
CA SER A 633 -1.17 15.58 20.20
C SER A 633 -0.84 15.65 21.68
N PHE A 634 -1.74 16.18 22.52
CA PHE A 634 -1.44 16.31 23.95
C PHE A 634 -1.45 14.95 24.66
N ILE A 635 -0.43 14.70 25.46
CA ILE A 635 -0.32 13.49 26.27
C ILE A 635 0.36 13.77 27.61
N VAL A 636 -0.05 13.05 28.64
CA VAL A 636 0.62 13.03 29.95
C VAL A 636 1.14 11.63 30.22
N ASN A 637 2.46 11.45 30.21
CA ASN A 637 3.14 10.20 30.55
C ASN A 637 3.32 10.11 32.07
N THR A 638 2.36 9.52 32.76
CA THR A 638 2.54 9.13 34.16
C THR A 638 3.46 7.92 34.19
N GLY A 639 4.77 8.13 34.37
CA GLY A 639 5.74 7.03 34.41
C GLY A 639 5.27 5.95 35.38
N SER A 640 4.98 4.76 34.83
CA SER A 640 4.65 3.52 35.58
C SER A 640 5.89 2.94 36.23
#